data_8b4cbf6a6def1239be9b578ad423095f
#
_entry.id   8b4cbf6a6def1239be9b578ad423095f
#
_cell.length_a   1.000
_cell.length_b   1.000
_cell.length_c   1.000
_cell.angle_alpha   90.00
_cell.angle_beta   90.00
_cell.angle_gamma   90.00
#
_symmetry.space_group_name_H-M   'P 1'
#
loop_
_entity.id
_entity.type
_entity.pdbx_description
1 polymer ?
#
loop_
_entity_poly.entity_id
_entity_poly.type
_entity_poly.pdbx_seq_one_letter_code
_entity_poly.pdbx_strand_id
1 'polypeptide(L)'
;MPKNMLNSINEASRVIGKTWPLYSFVTSNPLSGYEQVPFTAAVDSAKTLLDANMFPETALYRQAWEQGEIDKKVVEKLLRENGYTALPDFYLKKMEAHKVESKKNQNHQLDNIMAKWLAAFMDEGLAEWEMPGKEAGFYKAWRKLARFDEELGIKLIADIPKTSAEALEYVLADYEETDYLTIFSIHLAALPGWTGYINYRVASDSLWQQTYPISLEDYLGVRLWIAQHLKLPIRQEVFTDPTDKEMATLQYIWLKAWEESWQQQLVGTLGPQAISGMQDEKQPLTPDAQLVFCIDTRSELIRRHVESKGNYETFGYAGFFGIAMDYTNLDDGLDRKSCPPILASAYLVSEAPQAEKNEKLQRYENKTNNLKFGEYFLKRMKNMLPSAFGFVEGSGFFYGFYLLIRTLLPGQFYRFKAKNTPTHEHLCTPEINSANTNETLVATIPLQEKVGIVKSAFALTGWKEFAPLVLFVGHGSHSANNPFGSSLDCGACAASPGRHNARMLARLANDPEVRKSLSADHSVHIPDTTVFIGAEHNTTTDAIVLFDSQVPGSHKERLAALKKSLGLVQQTATQERLGSTNNSVAMARRKANLWSETRPEWGLAKNAGFIVAPRSLTKAENLDGRCFLHSYDWKLDESGEALEGIMQGPMVVTQWINNHYYFSMVDNDTFGGGSKITHNVTGTFGVVQGNGGDLKMGLPLQSLRSSDTQMYHKPLRLSVLIQAPKTRIAKILSQNENLSSLLNNEWIYLLVMDPTDSNTIKRYQKDMEWETVEGKSNVNSHTHLKTTI
;
A
#
# COMPACT_ATOMS: atom_id res chain seq x y z
N MET A 1 37.01 10.07 0.34
CA MET A 1 36.31 9.95 -0.96
C MET A 1 36.14 11.32 -1.60
N PRO A 2 36.47 11.51 -2.88
CA PRO A 2 36.22 12.75 -3.59
C PRO A 2 34.75 13.17 -3.55
N LYS A 3 34.46 14.46 -3.35
CA LYS A 3 33.10 14.99 -3.24
C LYS A 3 32.24 14.69 -4.50
N ASN A 4 32.89 14.65 -5.66
CA ASN A 4 32.23 14.35 -6.94
C ASN A 4 31.69 12.91 -6.98
N MET A 5 32.43 11.94 -6.46
CA MET A 5 32.03 10.53 -6.39
C MET A 5 30.79 10.34 -5.48
N LEU A 6 30.77 10.97 -4.29
CA LEU A 6 29.61 10.94 -3.41
C LEU A 6 28.37 11.57 -4.05
N ASN A 7 28.54 12.67 -4.74
CA ASN A 7 27.44 13.31 -5.48
C ASN A 7 26.88 12.39 -6.57
N SER A 8 27.76 11.72 -7.32
CA SER A 8 27.32 10.75 -8.35
C SER A 8 26.60 9.53 -7.76
N ILE A 9 27.02 9.03 -6.58
CA ILE A 9 26.30 7.96 -5.87
C ILE A 9 24.89 8.43 -5.44
N ASN A 10 24.81 9.63 -4.86
CA ASN A 10 23.54 10.20 -4.43
C ASN A 10 22.59 10.46 -5.63
N GLU A 11 23.12 10.90 -6.75
CA GLU A 11 22.33 11.10 -7.97
C GLU A 11 21.87 9.76 -8.56
N ALA A 12 22.76 8.78 -8.66
CA ALA A 12 22.43 7.43 -9.12
C ALA A 12 21.38 6.75 -8.22
N SER A 13 21.38 7.04 -6.91
CA SER A 13 20.43 6.46 -5.98
C SER A 13 18.99 6.94 -6.15
N ARG A 14 18.79 8.11 -6.80
CA ARG A 14 17.45 8.69 -6.99
C ARG A 14 16.54 7.84 -7.87
N VAL A 15 17.12 7.01 -8.73
CA VAL A 15 16.36 6.11 -9.61
C VAL A 15 15.97 4.78 -8.94
N ILE A 16 16.40 4.55 -7.72
CA ILE A 16 16.09 3.34 -6.96
C ILE A 16 15.02 3.65 -5.91
N GLY A 17 13.85 3.06 -6.07
CA GLY A 17 12.77 3.15 -5.10
C GLY A 17 13.14 2.55 -3.74
N LYS A 18 12.45 2.96 -2.67
CA LYS A 18 12.62 2.34 -1.35
C LYS A 18 11.92 0.99 -1.30
N THR A 19 12.63 -0.05 -0.87
CA THR A 19 12.05 -1.36 -0.54
C THR A 19 11.67 -1.39 0.93
N TRP A 20 10.39 -1.57 1.20
CA TRP A 20 9.87 -1.61 2.57
C TRP A 20 10.00 -3.02 3.16
N PRO A 21 10.35 -3.15 4.46
CA PRO A 21 10.36 -4.46 5.10
C PRO A 21 8.96 -5.06 5.20
N LEU A 22 8.86 -6.39 5.21
CA LEU A 22 7.57 -7.11 5.22
C LEU A 22 6.66 -6.72 6.39
N TYR A 23 7.23 -6.44 7.54
CA TYR A 23 6.48 -6.08 8.76
C TYR A 23 5.89 -4.65 8.73
N SER A 24 6.33 -3.82 7.79
CA SER A 24 5.80 -2.47 7.52
C SER A 24 5.73 -2.18 6.02
N PHE A 25 5.32 -3.19 5.24
CA PHE A 25 5.27 -3.09 3.80
C PHE A 25 4.18 -2.14 3.35
N VAL A 26 4.57 -0.98 2.88
CA VAL A 26 3.68 0.04 2.34
C VAL A 26 3.63 -0.07 0.82
N THR A 27 2.42 -0.03 0.26
CA THR A 27 2.23 0.10 -1.19
C THR A 27 2.65 1.51 -1.62
N SER A 28 3.83 1.63 -2.22
CA SER A 28 4.41 2.90 -2.69
C SER A 28 4.81 2.80 -4.16
N ASN A 29 4.97 3.94 -4.84
CA ASN A 29 5.40 3.94 -6.23
C ASN A 29 6.82 3.37 -6.36
N PRO A 30 7.04 2.24 -7.08
CA PRO A 30 8.39 1.68 -7.30
C PRO A 30 9.31 2.63 -8.07
N LEU A 31 8.73 3.56 -8.83
CA LEU A 31 9.42 4.63 -9.56
C LEU A 31 9.26 5.99 -8.86
N SER A 32 9.21 6.00 -7.53
CA SER A 32 9.20 7.25 -6.77
C SER A 32 10.43 8.09 -7.11
N GLY A 33 10.20 9.35 -7.46
CA GLY A 33 11.24 10.27 -7.93
C GLY A 33 11.25 10.48 -9.45
N TYR A 34 10.58 9.63 -10.22
CA TYR A 34 10.40 9.84 -11.66
C TYR A 34 9.18 10.71 -12.02
N GLU A 35 8.34 11.07 -11.05
CA GLU A 35 7.11 11.83 -11.30
C GLU A 35 7.37 13.23 -11.90
N GLN A 36 8.60 13.73 -11.79
CA GLN A 36 9.02 15.02 -12.35
C GLN A 36 9.28 14.97 -13.86
N VAL A 37 9.35 13.77 -14.45
CA VAL A 37 9.51 13.60 -15.90
C VAL A 37 8.27 12.93 -16.50
N PRO A 38 8.00 13.12 -17.83
CA PRO A 38 6.91 12.43 -18.50
C PRO A 38 6.96 10.91 -18.30
N PHE A 39 5.80 10.29 -18.14
CA PHE A 39 5.69 8.84 -17.93
C PHE A 39 6.47 8.02 -18.98
N THR A 40 6.43 8.45 -20.25
CA THR A 40 7.18 7.80 -21.34
C THR A 40 8.69 7.91 -21.17
N ALA A 41 9.20 9.04 -20.67
CA ALA A 41 10.63 9.20 -20.38
C ALA A 41 11.07 8.35 -19.18
N ALA A 42 10.21 8.22 -18.16
CA ALA A 42 10.44 7.30 -17.03
C ALA A 42 10.47 5.83 -17.50
N VAL A 43 9.58 5.45 -18.44
CA VAL A 43 9.58 4.14 -19.10
C VAL A 43 10.91 3.85 -19.78
N ASP A 44 11.39 4.77 -20.60
CA ASP A 44 12.66 4.62 -21.33
C ASP A 44 13.85 4.47 -20.36
N SER A 45 13.86 5.28 -19.30
CA SER A 45 14.89 5.20 -18.26
C SER A 45 14.87 3.85 -17.51
N ALA A 46 13.69 3.38 -17.09
CA ALA A 46 13.56 2.13 -16.39
C ALA A 46 13.89 0.92 -17.28
N LYS A 47 13.50 0.94 -18.56
CA LYS A 47 13.90 -0.08 -19.53
C LYS A 47 15.42 -0.13 -19.66
N THR A 48 16.06 1.03 -19.73
CA THR A 48 17.51 1.14 -19.89
C THR A 48 18.28 0.65 -18.67
N LEU A 49 17.88 1.09 -17.46
CA LEU A 49 18.62 0.83 -16.23
C LEU A 49 18.24 -0.49 -15.55
N LEU A 50 16.96 -0.85 -15.55
CA LEU A 50 16.42 -2.01 -14.84
C LEU A 50 16.13 -3.20 -15.77
N ASP A 51 16.27 -3.04 -17.09
CA ASP A 51 15.76 -3.99 -18.12
C ASP A 51 14.29 -4.39 -17.86
N ALA A 52 13.50 -3.42 -17.41
CA ALA A 52 12.13 -3.63 -16.95
C ALA A 52 11.12 -3.44 -18.05
N ASN A 53 10.07 -4.26 -18.06
CA ASN A 53 8.89 -4.04 -18.88
C ASN A 53 7.97 -3.04 -18.18
N MET A 54 7.68 -1.93 -18.84
CA MET A 54 6.91 -0.83 -18.27
C MET A 54 5.48 -0.75 -18.80
N PHE A 55 5.17 -1.54 -19.82
CA PHE A 55 3.84 -1.66 -20.41
C PHE A 55 3.29 -3.06 -20.21
N PRO A 56 1.96 -3.21 -20.18
CA PRO A 56 1.33 -4.53 -20.18
C PRO A 56 1.83 -5.42 -21.31
N GLU A 57 1.98 -6.71 -21.01
CA GLU A 57 2.24 -7.72 -22.05
C GLU A 57 1.16 -7.68 -23.14
N THR A 58 1.52 -7.93 -24.38
CA THR A 58 0.59 -7.89 -25.51
C THR A 58 -0.62 -8.83 -25.32
N ALA A 59 -0.42 -9.94 -24.65
CA ALA A 59 -1.49 -10.88 -24.29
C ALA A 59 -2.58 -10.24 -23.41
N LEU A 60 -2.23 -9.27 -22.55
CA LEU A 60 -3.20 -8.55 -21.70
C LEU A 60 -4.03 -7.57 -22.54
N TYR A 61 -3.41 -6.88 -23.49
CA TYR A 61 -4.15 -6.05 -24.46
C TYR A 61 -5.10 -6.90 -25.31
N ARG A 62 -4.64 -8.07 -25.78
CA ARG A 62 -5.49 -9.01 -26.51
C ARG A 62 -6.70 -9.43 -25.70
N GLN A 63 -6.49 -9.83 -24.46
CA GLN A 63 -7.57 -10.22 -23.54
C GLN A 63 -8.57 -9.07 -23.33
N ALA A 64 -8.08 -7.85 -23.07
CA ALA A 64 -8.94 -6.69 -22.88
C ALA A 64 -9.71 -6.29 -24.13
N TRP A 65 -9.08 -6.42 -25.29
CA TRP A 65 -9.69 -6.17 -26.60
C TRP A 65 -10.84 -7.16 -26.89
N GLU A 66 -10.60 -8.45 -26.69
CA GLU A 66 -11.60 -9.51 -26.91
C GLU A 66 -12.76 -9.43 -25.92
N GLN A 67 -12.51 -8.95 -24.70
CA GLN A 67 -13.54 -8.70 -23.68
C GLN A 67 -14.32 -7.39 -23.91
N GLY A 68 -13.97 -6.60 -24.91
CA GLY A 68 -14.60 -5.32 -25.21
C GLY A 68 -14.31 -4.21 -24.20
N GLU A 69 -13.23 -4.35 -23.41
CA GLU A 69 -12.79 -3.33 -22.46
C GLU A 69 -12.09 -2.16 -23.13
N ILE A 70 -11.48 -2.41 -24.28
CA ILE A 70 -10.85 -1.39 -25.12
C ILE A 70 -11.80 -1.05 -26.27
N ASP A 71 -12.20 0.22 -26.33
CA ASP A 71 -13.12 0.71 -27.36
C ASP A 71 -12.41 0.81 -28.70
N LYS A 72 -13.03 0.22 -29.73
CA LYS A 72 -12.50 0.20 -31.09
C LYS A 72 -12.28 1.60 -31.66
N LYS A 73 -13.22 2.51 -31.43
CA LYS A 73 -13.15 3.87 -31.97
C LYS A 73 -12.03 4.68 -31.31
N VAL A 74 -11.82 4.44 -30.00
CA VAL A 74 -10.74 5.10 -29.26
C VAL A 74 -9.37 4.62 -29.78
N VAL A 75 -9.17 3.32 -29.97
CA VAL A 75 -7.91 2.80 -30.54
C VAL A 75 -7.68 3.34 -31.94
N GLU A 76 -8.69 3.31 -32.83
CA GLU A 76 -8.57 3.81 -34.19
C GLU A 76 -8.26 5.30 -34.25
N LYS A 77 -8.82 6.10 -33.30
CA LYS A 77 -8.51 7.54 -33.17
C LYS A 77 -7.04 7.72 -32.82
N LEU A 78 -6.58 7.08 -31.73
CA LEU A 78 -5.23 7.25 -31.21
C LEU A 78 -4.15 6.71 -32.19
N LEU A 79 -4.42 5.60 -32.88
CA LEU A 79 -3.52 5.09 -33.92
C LEU A 79 -3.35 6.10 -35.03
N ARG A 80 -4.44 6.69 -35.56
CA ARG A 80 -4.39 7.67 -36.64
C ARG A 80 -3.68 8.97 -36.22
N GLU A 81 -3.89 9.46 -35.02
CA GLU A 81 -3.21 10.64 -34.45
C GLU A 81 -1.70 10.44 -34.37
N ASN A 82 -1.24 9.18 -34.23
CA ASN A 82 0.16 8.82 -34.19
C ASN A 82 0.72 8.29 -35.53
N GLY A 83 -0.01 8.49 -36.64
CA GLY A 83 0.44 8.13 -37.99
C GLY A 83 0.27 6.67 -38.38
N TYR A 84 -0.44 5.86 -37.58
CA TYR A 84 -0.74 4.46 -37.86
C TYR A 84 -2.10 4.31 -38.57
N THR A 85 -2.11 3.84 -39.79
CA THR A 85 -3.32 3.84 -40.66
C THR A 85 -3.97 2.46 -40.85
N ALA A 86 -3.30 1.37 -40.45
CA ALA A 86 -3.85 0.03 -40.56
C ALA A 86 -4.90 -0.23 -39.44
N LEU A 87 -5.63 -1.34 -39.58
CA LEU A 87 -6.62 -1.74 -38.58
C LEU A 87 -5.95 -2.11 -37.22
N PRO A 88 -6.62 -1.85 -36.09
CA PRO A 88 -6.08 -2.15 -34.76
C PRO A 88 -5.53 -3.57 -34.60
N ASP A 89 -6.24 -4.58 -35.11
CA ASP A 89 -5.81 -5.99 -35.02
C ASP A 89 -4.50 -6.27 -35.76
N PHE A 90 -4.16 -5.52 -36.79
CA PHE A 90 -2.87 -5.63 -37.47
C PHE A 90 -1.72 -5.25 -36.53
N TYR A 91 -1.86 -4.14 -35.82
CA TYR A 91 -0.81 -3.70 -34.88
C TYR A 91 -0.73 -4.60 -33.65
N LEU A 92 -1.86 -5.12 -33.18
CA LEU A 92 -1.86 -6.06 -32.06
C LEU A 92 -1.12 -7.36 -32.43
N LYS A 93 -1.35 -7.90 -33.64
CA LYS A 93 -0.59 -9.06 -34.17
C LYS A 93 0.89 -8.73 -34.37
N LYS A 94 1.21 -7.50 -34.78
CA LYS A 94 2.61 -7.05 -34.93
C LYS A 94 3.32 -7.04 -33.57
N MET A 95 2.66 -6.57 -32.50
CA MET A 95 3.18 -6.61 -31.14
C MET A 95 3.32 -8.05 -30.62
N GLU A 96 2.37 -8.97 -30.92
CA GLU A 96 2.44 -10.38 -30.55
C GLU A 96 3.60 -11.13 -31.21
N ALA A 97 3.94 -10.74 -32.44
CA ALA A 97 5.05 -11.34 -33.18
C ALA A 97 6.42 -10.83 -32.70
N HIS A 98 6.47 -9.68 -32.03
CA HIS A 98 7.71 -9.11 -31.51
C HIS A 98 8.17 -9.86 -30.26
N LYS A 99 9.35 -10.45 -30.31
CA LYS A 99 9.98 -11.10 -29.17
C LYS A 99 11.02 -10.16 -28.60
N VAL A 100 10.81 -9.70 -27.38
CA VAL A 100 11.83 -8.98 -26.63
C VAL A 100 12.80 -10.01 -26.05
N GLU A 101 14.06 -9.96 -26.48
CA GLU A 101 15.12 -10.73 -25.81
C GLU A 101 15.46 -10.01 -24.49
N SER A 102 15.15 -10.66 -23.37
CA SER A 102 15.58 -10.17 -22.06
C SER A 102 17.10 -10.22 -21.97
N LYS A 103 17.70 -9.07 -21.65
CA LYS A 103 19.15 -8.98 -21.40
C LYS A 103 19.49 -9.30 -19.95
N LYS A 104 18.51 -9.65 -19.13
CA LYS A 104 18.70 -10.03 -17.71
C LYS A 104 19.78 -11.10 -17.62
N ASN A 105 20.84 -10.83 -16.86
CA ASN A 105 21.88 -11.76 -16.41
C ASN A 105 23.28 -11.67 -17.01
N GLN A 106 23.74 -10.52 -17.44
CA GLN A 106 25.18 -10.41 -17.79
C GLN A 106 26.11 -10.57 -16.57
N ASN A 107 25.62 -10.31 -15.33
CA ASN A 107 26.40 -10.40 -14.10
C ASN A 107 25.79 -11.34 -13.05
N HIS A 108 25.12 -12.40 -13.47
CA HIS A 108 24.42 -13.33 -12.58
C HIS A 108 25.30 -13.86 -11.41
N GLN A 109 26.56 -14.16 -11.67
CA GLN A 109 27.52 -14.58 -10.64
C GLN A 109 27.73 -13.48 -9.59
N LEU A 110 27.98 -12.24 -10.01
CA LEU A 110 28.19 -11.10 -9.13
C LEU A 110 26.95 -10.82 -8.27
N ASP A 111 25.76 -10.89 -8.88
CA ASP A 111 24.48 -10.66 -8.19
C ASP A 111 24.22 -11.70 -7.11
N ASN A 112 24.51 -12.97 -7.38
CA ASN A 112 24.38 -14.06 -6.40
C ASN A 112 25.35 -13.89 -5.23
N ILE A 113 26.60 -13.53 -5.50
CA ILE A 113 27.61 -13.26 -4.46
C ILE A 113 27.14 -12.10 -3.59
N MET A 114 26.69 -11.00 -4.21
CA MET A 114 26.20 -9.82 -3.47
C MET A 114 24.98 -10.15 -2.62
N ALA A 115 23.99 -10.84 -3.18
CA ALA A 115 22.75 -11.23 -2.47
C ALA A 115 23.08 -12.11 -1.24
N LYS A 116 24.04 -13.05 -1.37
CA LYS A 116 24.52 -13.88 -0.27
C LYS A 116 25.07 -13.04 0.88
N TRP A 117 25.95 -12.09 0.58
CA TRP A 117 26.58 -11.24 1.60
C TRP A 117 25.60 -10.25 2.23
N LEU A 118 24.69 -9.68 1.41
CA LEU A 118 23.65 -8.78 1.91
C LEU A 118 22.66 -9.52 2.81
N ALA A 119 22.24 -10.72 2.43
CA ALA A 119 21.34 -11.54 3.25
C ALA A 119 21.96 -11.88 4.62
N ALA A 120 23.25 -12.23 4.64
CA ALA A 120 23.97 -12.52 5.88
C ALA A 120 24.14 -11.27 6.77
N PHE A 121 24.48 -10.12 6.17
CA PHE A 121 24.70 -8.89 6.93
C PHE A 121 23.40 -8.27 7.45
N MET A 122 22.35 -8.22 6.60
CA MET A 122 21.10 -7.51 6.91
C MET A 122 20.11 -8.35 7.72
N ASP A 123 20.46 -9.59 8.08
CA ASP A 123 19.57 -10.44 8.88
C ASP A 123 19.17 -9.75 10.20
N GLU A 124 17.85 -9.71 10.45
CA GLU A 124 17.22 -9.12 11.63
C GLU A 124 16.77 -10.19 12.63
N GLY A 125 17.66 -11.12 12.96
CA GLY A 125 17.46 -12.15 13.98
C GLY A 125 16.71 -13.39 13.50
N LEU A 126 16.68 -13.67 12.19
CA LEU A 126 16.20 -14.93 11.66
C LEU A 126 17.26 -16.03 11.77
N ALA A 127 18.51 -15.69 11.45
CA ALA A 127 19.62 -16.62 11.52
C ALA A 127 19.99 -16.94 12.98
N GLU A 128 20.29 -18.20 13.25
CA GLU A 128 20.74 -18.65 14.58
C GLU A 128 22.13 -18.09 14.93
N TRP A 129 22.99 -17.92 13.92
CA TRP A 129 24.32 -17.33 14.08
C TRP A 129 24.41 -16.09 13.20
N GLU A 130 24.71 -14.98 13.83
CA GLU A 130 24.90 -13.72 13.14
C GLU A 130 26.25 -13.67 12.42
N MET A 131 26.32 -12.89 11.36
CA MET A 131 27.59 -12.60 10.67
C MET A 131 28.52 -11.88 11.62
N PRO A 132 29.77 -12.39 11.84
CA PRO A 132 30.72 -11.78 12.77
C PRO A 132 31.18 -10.38 12.33
N GLY A 133 31.14 -9.42 13.25
CA GLY A 133 31.70 -8.07 13.08
C GLY A 133 30.72 -7.12 12.34
N LYS A 134 29.43 -7.40 12.34
CA LYS A 134 28.38 -6.53 11.75
C LYS A 134 28.41 -5.11 12.32
N GLU A 135 28.79 -4.94 13.59
CA GLU A 135 28.84 -3.64 14.29
C GLU A 135 29.84 -2.68 13.66
N ALA A 136 30.85 -3.20 12.93
CA ALA A 136 31.83 -2.38 12.24
C ALA A 136 31.32 -1.81 10.90
N GLY A 137 30.13 -2.18 10.47
CA GLY A 137 29.53 -1.84 9.18
C GLY A 137 29.81 -2.87 8.09
N PHE A 138 28.99 -2.80 7.02
CA PHE A 138 28.95 -3.84 5.97
C PHE A 138 30.31 -4.07 5.30
N TYR A 139 30.96 -3.02 4.81
CA TYR A 139 32.24 -3.16 4.11
C TYR A 139 33.31 -3.84 4.98
N LYS A 140 33.46 -3.41 6.23
CA LYS A 140 34.48 -3.93 7.13
C LYS A 140 34.21 -5.39 7.56
N ALA A 141 32.92 -5.72 7.81
CA ALA A 141 32.51 -7.07 8.12
C ALA A 141 32.78 -8.03 6.96
N TRP A 142 32.35 -7.63 5.75
CA TRP A 142 32.62 -8.37 4.53
C TRP A 142 34.13 -8.55 4.29
N ARG A 143 34.91 -7.47 4.33
CA ARG A 143 36.34 -7.49 4.10
C ARG A 143 37.04 -8.52 5.00
N LYS A 144 36.65 -8.59 6.29
CA LYS A 144 37.22 -9.54 7.26
C LYS A 144 36.95 -11.00 6.89
N LEU A 145 35.81 -11.29 6.32
CA LEU A 145 35.32 -12.63 6.04
C LEU A 145 35.50 -13.07 4.58
N ALA A 146 35.72 -12.16 3.65
CA ALA A 146 35.76 -12.42 2.20
C ALA A 146 36.83 -13.49 1.81
N ARG A 147 37.91 -13.63 2.56
CA ARG A 147 38.92 -14.69 2.34
C ARG A 147 38.41 -16.11 2.54
N PHE A 148 37.30 -16.28 3.23
CA PHE A 148 36.66 -17.58 3.46
C PHE A 148 35.58 -17.90 2.40
N ASP A 149 35.37 -16.99 1.49
CA ASP A 149 34.42 -17.20 0.36
C ASP A 149 35.18 -17.89 -0.79
N GLU A 150 34.88 -19.15 -1.00
CA GLU A 150 35.52 -19.95 -2.05
C GLU A 150 35.25 -19.41 -3.45
N GLU A 151 34.06 -18.77 -3.66
CA GLU A 151 33.71 -18.18 -4.97
C GLU A 151 34.60 -16.96 -5.31
N LEU A 152 35.16 -16.30 -4.32
CA LEU A 152 36.05 -15.17 -4.52
C LEU A 152 37.54 -15.62 -4.66
N GLY A 153 37.92 -16.72 -4.05
CA GLY A 153 39.29 -17.25 -4.15
C GLY A 153 40.39 -16.31 -3.62
N ILE A 154 40.05 -15.43 -2.69
CA ILE A 154 40.96 -14.43 -2.12
C ILE A 154 41.95 -15.10 -1.21
N LYS A 155 43.28 -14.93 -1.47
CA LYS A 155 44.33 -15.55 -0.66
C LYS A 155 44.74 -14.68 0.54
N LEU A 156 44.83 -13.37 0.33
CA LEU A 156 45.29 -12.43 1.36
C LEU A 156 44.30 -11.29 1.56
N ILE A 157 43.99 -11.00 2.80
CA ILE A 157 43.09 -9.88 3.16
C ILE A 157 43.72 -8.51 2.80
N ALA A 158 45.06 -8.46 2.66
CA ALA A 158 45.77 -7.27 2.24
C ALA A 158 45.47 -6.84 0.80
N ASP A 159 44.98 -7.78 -0.03
CA ASP A 159 44.58 -7.50 -1.42
C ASP A 159 43.31 -6.68 -1.50
N ILE A 160 42.51 -6.61 -0.41
CA ILE A 160 41.29 -5.84 -0.34
C ILE A 160 41.56 -4.48 0.32
N PRO A 161 41.18 -3.36 -0.31
CA PRO A 161 41.33 -2.02 0.29
C PRO A 161 40.72 -1.93 1.69
N LYS A 162 41.20 -0.99 2.50
CA LYS A 162 40.77 -0.92 3.92
C LYS A 162 39.38 -0.35 4.10
N THR A 163 38.95 0.55 3.18
CA THR A 163 37.66 1.23 3.21
C THR A 163 36.93 1.12 1.86
N SER A 164 35.61 1.30 1.89
CA SER A 164 34.78 1.36 0.67
C SER A 164 35.24 2.47 -0.28
N ALA A 165 35.61 3.62 0.27
CA ALA A 165 36.18 4.74 -0.51
C ALA A 165 37.45 4.36 -1.26
N GLU A 166 38.41 3.73 -0.57
CA GLU A 166 39.67 3.26 -1.21
C GLU A 166 39.39 2.19 -2.28
N ALA A 167 38.38 1.34 -2.07
CA ALA A 167 37.98 0.33 -3.05
C ALA A 167 37.40 0.99 -4.31
N LEU A 168 36.52 1.99 -4.14
CA LEU A 168 35.94 2.72 -5.25
C LEU A 168 37.01 3.50 -6.03
N GLU A 169 37.93 4.18 -5.34
CA GLU A 169 39.06 4.90 -5.96
C GLU A 169 39.97 3.93 -6.74
N TYR A 170 40.23 2.76 -6.20
CA TYR A 170 41.05 1.73 -6.86
C TYR A 170 40.38 1.22 -8.15
N VAL A 171 39.11 0.89 -8.09
CA VAL A 171 38.38 0.30 -9.23
C VAL A 171 38.13 1.34 -10.33
N LEU A 172 37.84 2.58 -9.94
CA LEU A 172 37.49 3.66 -10.86
C LEU A 172 38.71 4.44 -11.39
N ALA A 173 39.95 4.07 -11.04
CA ALA A 173 41.16 4.73 -11.48
C ALA A 173 41.31 4.82 -13.02
N ASP A 174 40.75 3.84 -13.76
CA ASP A 174 40.81 3.74 -15.21
C ASP A 174 39.59 4.36 -15.92
N TYR A 175 38.65 5.00 -15.16
CA TYR A 175 37.40 5.58 -15.69
C TYR A 175 37.38 7.09 -15.48
N GLU A 176 36.74 7.80 -16.41
CA GLU A 176 36.53 9.25 -16.27
C GLU A 176 35.41 9.58 -15.28
N GLU A 177 35.46 10.73 -14.60
CA GLU A 177 34.42 11.14 -13.65
C GLU A 177 33.02 11.21 -14.30
N THR A 178 32.95 11.47 -15.60
CA THR A 178 31.72 11.48 -16.41
C THR A 178 31.05 10.11 -16.52
N ASP A 179 31.81 9.01 -16.33
CA ASP A 179 31.29 7.64 -16.37
C ASP A 179 30.68 7.19 -15.03
N TYR A 180 31.04 7.88 -13.92
CA TYR A 180 30.66 7.44 -12.57
C TYR A 180 29.17 7.32 -12.36
N LEU A 181 28.38 8.30 -12.83
CA LEU A 181 26.92 8.26 -12.72
C LEU A 181 26.34 7.01 -13.41
N THR A 182 26.80 6.73 -14.61
CA THR A 182 26.33 5.57 -15.40
C THR A 182 26.72 4.26 -14.72
N ILE A 183 28.00 4.12 -14.30
CA ILE A 183 28.50 2.92 -13.59
C ILE A 183 27.68 2.68 -12.33
N PHE A 184 27.53 3.70 -11.47
CA PHE A 184 26.80 3.54 -10.22
C PHE A 184 25.32 3.21 -10.45
N SER A 185 24.67 3.88 -11.41
CA SER A 185 23.27 3.60 -11.74
C SER A 185 23.06 2.14 -12.17
N ILE A 186 23.91 1.60 -13.03
CA ILE A 186 23.82 0.20 -13.50
C ILE A 186 24.05 -0.77 -12.34
N HIS A 187 25.06 -0.54 -11.49
CA HIS A 187 25.35 -1.44 -10.39
C HIS A 187 24.35 -1.37 -9.24
N LEU A 188 23.73 -0.20 -8.99
CA LEU A 188 22.62 -0.07 -8.06
C LEU A 188 21.35 -0.73 -8.61
N ALA A 189 21.07 -0.54 -9.90
CA ALA A 189 19.91 -1.10 -10.59
C ALA A 189 19.99 -2.62 -10.83
N ALA A 190 21.16 -3.24 -10.68
CA ALA A 190 21.33 -4.68 -10.82
C ALA A 190 20.63 -5.48 -9.69
N LEU A 191 20.51 -4.92 -8.50
CA LEU A 191 19.79 -5.49 -7.35
C LEU A 191 18.92 -4.41 -6.69
N PRO A 192 17.89 -3.90 -7.40
CA PRO A 192 17.11 -2.76 -6.96
C PRO A 192 16.35 -3.02 -5.65
N GLY A 193 15.97 -4.24 -5.37
CA GLY A 193 15.32 -4.61 -4.11
C GLY A 193 16.28 -4.48 -2.91
N TRP A 194 17.51 -4.97 -3.03
CA TRP A 194 18.51 -4.84 -1.97
C TRP A 194 18.96 -3.40 -1.78
N THR A 195 19.25 -2.68 -2.86
CA THR A 195 19.68 -1.28 -2.80
C THR A 195 18.56 -0.36 -2.31
N GLY A 196 17.32 -0.65 -2.70
CA GLY A 196 16.13 0.01 -2.15
C GLY A 196 15.93 -0.22 -0.66
N TYR A 197 16.28 -1.41 -0.14
CA TYR A 197 16.26 -1.67 1.29
C TYR A 197 17.38 -0.96 2.05
N ILE A 198 18.57 -0.83 1.44
CA ILE A 198 19.64 0.04 2.00
C ILE A 198 19.14 1.48 2.11
N ASN A 199 18.52 2.03 1.04
CA ASN A 199 17.93 3.37 1.05
C ASN A 199 16.86 3.53 2.15
N TYR A 200 16.01 2.52 2.33
CA TYR A 200 15.02 2.53 3.41
C TYR A 200 15.68 2.58 4.80
N ARG A 201 16.67 1.73 5.06
CA ARG A 201 17.37 1.66 6.35
C ARG A 201 18.07 2.98 6.69
N VAL A 202 18.80 3.54 5.72
CA VAL A 202 19.51 4.83 5.89
C VAL A 202 18.50 5.96 6.17
N ALA A 203 17.40 6.01 5.43
CA ALA A 203 16.40 7.07 5.59
C ALA A 203 15.57 6.95 6.88
N SER A 204 15.34 5.72 7.38
CA SER A 204 14.57 5.49 8.61
C SER A 204 15.39 5.64 9.88
N ASP A 205 16.72 5.62 9.77
CA ASP A 205 17.66 5.63 10.90
C ASP A 205 17.26 4.66 12.03
N SER A 206 16.82 3.47 11.64
CA SER A 206 16.30 2.45 12.55
C SER A 206 17.40 1.96 13.53
N LEU A 207 16.97 1.35 14.65
CA LEU A 207 17.90 0.73 15.60
C LEU A 207 18.86 -0.27 14.92
N TRP A 208 18.36 -1.00 13.91
CA TRP A 208 19.19 -1.90 13.11
C TRP A 208 20.24 -1.17 12.29
N GLN A 209 19.91 0.02 11.74
CA GLN A 209 20.86 0.84 11.01
C GLN A 209 21.91 1.45 11.94
N GLN A 210 21.52 1.90 13.12
CA GLN A 210 22.44 2.46 14.11
C GLN A 210 23.42 1.40 14.66
N THR A 211 22.92 0.17 14.89
CA THR A 211 23.72 -0.94 15.42
C THR A 211 24.60 -1.59 14.34
N TYR A 212 24.06 -1.78 13.14
CA TYR A 212 24.72 -2.46 12.02
C TYR A 212 24.64 -1.57 10.76
N PRO A 213 25.50 -0.55 10.67
CA PRO A 213 25.41 0.44 9.61
C PRO A 213 25.79 -0.12 8.24
N ILE A 214 25.04 0.27 7.23
CA ILE A 214 25.30 0.01 5.81
C ILE A 214 24.93 1.24 4.99
N SER A 215 25.71 1.50 3.94
CA SER A 215 25.45 2.59 2.98
C SER A 215 25.50 2.08 1.54
N LEU A 216 25.02 2.87 0.60
CA LEU A 216 25.21 2.57 -0.83
C LEU A 216 26.66 2.65 -1.25
N GLU A 217 27.47 3.48 -0.60
CA GLU A 217 28.92 3.51 -0.79
C GLU A 217 29.55 2.16 -0.42
N ASP A 218 29.19 1.59 0.75
CA ASP A 218 29.69 0.27 1.16
C ASP A 218 29.27 -0.83 0.17
N TYR A 219 28.01 -0.80 -0.28
CA TYR A 219 27.51 -1.73 -1.28
C TYR A 219 28.30 -1.64 -2.58
N LEU A 220 28.45 -0.44 -3.13
CA LEU A 220 29.20 -0.21 -4.36
C LEU A 220 30.67 -0.57 -4.22
N GLY A 221 31.29 -0.23 -3.09
CA GLY A 221 32.69 -0.57 -2.79
C GLY A 221 32.94 -2.08 -2.81
N VAL A 222 32.03 -2.87 -2.20
CA VAL A 222 32.11 -4.33 -2.24
C VAL A 222 31.82 -4.86 -3.65
N ARG A 223 30.74 -4.42 -4.27
CA ARG A 223 30.28 -4.93 -5.57
C ARG A 223 31.29 -4.66 -6.69
N LEU A 224 31.77 -3.43 -6.80
CA LEU A 224 32.70 -3.04 -7.85
C LEU A 224 34.06 -3.67 -7.63
N TRP A 225 34.53 -3.80 -6.37
CA TRP A 225 35.78 -4.50 -6.09
C TRP A 225 35.70 -5.99 -6.46
N ILE A 226 34.59 -6.67 -6.15
CA ILE A 226 34.36 -8.07 -6.58
C ILE A 226 34.32 -8.17 -8.11
N ALA A 227 33.64 -7.26 -8.80
CA ALA A 227 33.58 -7.23 -10.25
C ALA A 227 34.99 -7.12 -10.86
N GLN A 228 35.82 -6.20 -10.38
CA GLN A 228 37.20 -6.01 -10.80
C GLN A 228 38.05 -7.27 -10.53
N HIS A 229 37.92 -7.83 -9.31
CA HIS A 229 38.66 -9.04 -8.91
C HIS A 229 38.33 -10.26 -9.79
N LEU A 230 37.05 -10.46 -10.10
CA LEU A 230 36.56 -11.54 -10.97
C LEU A 230 36.67 -11.21 -12.46
N LYS A 231 37.21 -10.03 -12.83
CA LYS A 231 37.33 -9.53 -14.21
C LYS A 231 35.98 -9.48 -14.96
N LEU A 232 34.91 -9.13 -14.23
CA LEU A 232 33.59 -8.92 -14.80
C LEU A 232 33.47 -7.48 -15.33
N PRO A 233 32.62 -7.22 -16.34
CA PRO A 233 32.46 -5.88 -16.90
C PRO A 233 31.87 -4.92 -15.85
N ILE A 234 32.56 -3.79 -15.63
CA ILE A 234 32.15 -2.69 -14.75
C ILE A 234 31.23 -1.74 -15.51
N ARG A 235 31.59 -1.40 -16.75
CA ARG A 235 30.76 -0.60 -17.64
C ARG A 235 30.03 -1.54 -18.60
N GLN A 236 28.73 -1.38 -18.73
CA GLN A 236 27.92 -2.09 -19.72
C GLN A 236 27.48 -1.12 -20.81
N GLU A 237 27.55 -1.54 -22.06
CA GLU A 237 26.99 -0.80 -23.17
C GLU A 237 25.48 -1.05 -23.27
N VAL A 238 24.73 0.03 -23.32
CA VAL A 238 23.28 -0.04 -23.49
C VAL A 238 22.96 0.10 -24.97
N PHE A 239 22.53 -0.99 -25.59
CA PHE A 239 22.06 -0.97 -26.97
C PHE A 239 20.53 -0.82 -27.00
N THR A 240 20.02 0.15 -27.74
CA THR A 240 18.58 0.31 -28.03
C THR A 240 18.32 -0.04 -29.48
N ASP A 241 17.41 -0.98 -29.71
CA ASP A 241 16.93 -1.34 -31.05
C ASP A 241 15.83 -0.33 -31.46
N PRO A 242 15.89 0.27 -32.66
CA PRO A 242 14.82 1.12 -33.18
C PRO A 242 13.44 0.43 -33.22
N THR A 243 13.40 -0.87 -33.45
CA THR A 243 12.17 -1.68 -33.46
C THR A 243 11.52 -1.70 -32.07
N ASP A 244 12.32 -1.73 -31.01
CA ASP A 244 11.83 -1.67 -29.63
C ASP A 244 11.11 -0.34 -29.36
N LYS A 245 11.58 0.76 -29.95
CA LYS A 245 10.96 2.09 -29.80
C LYS A 245 9.57 2.14 -30.45
N GLU A 246 9.43 1.56 -31.64
CA GLU A 246 8.12 1.48 -32.31
C GLU A 246 7.15 0.62 -31.49
N MET A 247 7.62 -0.52 -30.95
CA MET A 247 6.79 -1.38 -30.12
C MET A 247 6.36 -0.68 -28.82
N ALA A 248 7.26 0.01 -28.16
CA ALA A 248 6.93 0.83 -26.97
C ALA A 248 5.87 1.90 -27.28
N THR A 249 5.98 2.56 -28.44
CA THR A 249 4.97 3.54 -28.89
C THR A 249 3.60 2.87 -29.10
N LEU A 250 3.55 1.72 -29.76
CA LEU A 250 2.30 0.98 -29.97
C LEU A 250 1.71 0.51 -28.63
N GLN A 251 2.51 -0.04 -27.73
CA GLN A 251 2.06 -0.44 -26.40
C GLN A 251 1.48 0.73 -25.62
N TYR A 252 2.11 1.92 -25.70
CA TYR A 252 1.60 3.12 -25.05
C TYR A 252 0.26 3.59 -25.63
N ILE A 253 0.10 3.55 -26.96
CA ILE A 253 -1.17 3.88 -27.63
C ILE A 253 -2.28 2.94 -27.16
N TRP A 254 -2.01 1.64 -27.07
CA TRP A 254 -2.98 0.66 -26.58
C TRP A 254 -3.31 0.84 -25.09
N LEU A 255 -2.32 1.19 -24.27
CA LEU A 255 -2.55 1.53 -22.87
C LEU A 255 -3.47 2.75 -22.74
N LYS A 256 -3.17 3.85 -23.45
CA LYS A 256 -4.03 5.07 -23.46
C LYS A 256 -5.44 4.74 -23.92
N ALA A 257 -5.59 3.91 -24.95
CA ALA A 257 -6.92 3.51 -25.44
C ALA A 257 -7.72 2.74 -24.37
N TRP A 258 -7.05 1.87 -23.62
CA TRP A 258 -7.69 1.13 -22.51
C TRP A 258 -8.09 2.06 -21.37
N GLU A 259 -7.22 2.97 -20.98
CA GLU A 259 -7.47 3.98 -19.95
C GLU A 259 -8.59 4.94 -20.33
N GLU A 260 -8.61 5.45 -21.58
CA GLU A 260 -9.71 6.30 -22.08
C GLU A 260 -11.04 5.55 -22.15
N SER A 261 -11.01 4.28 -22.54
CA SER A 261 -12.20 3.43 -22.56
C SER A 261 -12.78 3.24 -21.15
N TRP A 262 -11.93 3.03 -20.15
CA TRP A 262 -12.29 2.97 -18.74
C TRP A 262 -12.89 4.29 -18.26
N GLN A 263 -12.28 5.43 -18.60
CA GLN A 263 -12.78 6.76 -18.23
C GLN A 263 -14.18 7.01 -18.82
N GLN A 264 -14.40 6.66 -20.08
CA GLN A 264 -15.73 6.80 -20.72
C GLN A 264 -16.78 5.92 -20.03
N GLN A 265 -16.43 4.71 -19.60
CA GLN A 265 -17.32 3.84 -18.82
C GLN A 265 -17.65 4.46 -17.45
N LEU A 266 -16.64 4.96 -16.74
CA LEU A 266 -16.82 5.61 -15.44
C LEU A 266 -17.74 6.84 -15.56
N VAL A 267 -17.50 7.68 -16.56
CA VAL A 267 -18.34 8.86 -16.86
C VAL A 267 -19.77 8.44 -17.20
N GLY A 268 -19.96 7.38 -18.00
CA GLY A 268 -21.27 6.86 -18.35
C GLY A 268 -22.04 6.29 -17.14
N THR A 269 -21.35 5.76 -16.16
CA THR A 269 -21.94 5.26 -14.91
C THR A 269 -22.36 6.41 -13.99
N LEU A 270 -21.51 7.42 -13.81
CA LEU A 270 -21.75 8.50 -12.83
C LEU A 270 -22.53 9.69 -13.37
N GLY A 271 -22.49 9.97 -14.68
CA GLY A 271 -23.16 11.11 -15.29
C GLY A 271 -24.68 11.16 -15.04
N PRO A 272 -25.43 10.06 -15.21
CA PRO A 272 -26.87 10.02 -14.91
C PRO A 272 -27.20 10.29 -13.44
N GLN A 273 -26.36 9.82 -12.51
CA GLN A 273 -26.55 10.01 -11.08
C GLN A 273 -26.38 11.48 -10.66
N ALA A 274 -25.46 12.19 -11.30
CA ALA A 274 -25.26 13.62 -11.06
C ALA A 274 -26.50 14.47 -11.40
N ILE A 275 -27.29 14.03 -12.37
CA ILE A 275 -28.53 14.72 -12.79
C ILE A 275 -29.69 14.37 -11.84
N SER A 276 -29.84 13.10 -11.44
CA SER A 276 -30.90 12.67 -10.53
C SER A 276 -30.73 13.17 -9.11
N GLY A 277 -29.49 13.26 -8.60
CA GLY A 277 -29.19 13.81 -7.28
C GLY A 277 -29.55 15.29 -7.08
N MET A 278 -29.74 16.05 -8.16
CA MET A 278 -30.24 17.43 -8.11
C MET A 278 -31.77 17.53 -7.87
N GLN A 279 -32.48 16.44 -8.02
CA GLN A 279 -33.96 16.44 -7.95
C GLN A 279 -34.52 15.92 -6.62
N ASP A 280 -33.74 15.22 -5.80
CA ASP A 280 -34.18 14.61 -4.54
C ASP A 280 -33.77 15.44 -3.29
N GLU A 281 -34.28 16.67 -3.17
CA GLU A 281 -34.24 17.43 -1.91
C GLU A 281 -35.44 17.04 -0.98
N LYS A 282 -35.70 15.76 -0.77
CA LYS A 282 -36.47 15.33 0.38
C LYS A 282 -35.60 15.44 1.62
N GLN A 283 -36.07 16.19 2.65
CA GLN A 283 -35.36 16.22 3.94
C GLN A 283 -35.12 14.77 4.41
N PRO A 284 -33.86 14.33 4.48
CA PRO A 284 -33.55 12.98 4.92
C PRO A 284 -33.97 12.83 6.38
N LEU A 285 -34.64 11.74 6.72
CA LEU A 285 -34.81 11.32 8.11
C LEU A 285 -33.42 11.18 8.74
N THR A 286 -33.27 11.71 9.96
CA THR A 286 -32.00 11.56 10.71
C THR A 286 -31.58 10.08 10.68
N PRO A 287 -30.36 9.76 10.23
CA PRO A 287 -29.92 8.37 10.13
C PRO A 287 -29.79 7.71 11.51
N ASP A 288 -30.04 6.41 11.59
CA ASP A 288 -29.90 5.64 12.82
C ASP A 288 -28.44 5.57 13.28
N ALA A 289 -27.54 5.48 12.30
CA ALA A 289 -26.09 5.58 12.51
C ALA A 289 -25.38 6.13 11.27
N GLN A 290 -24.25 6.78 11.50
CA GLN A 290 -23.30 7.23 10.48
C GLN A 290 -21.99 6.47 10.62
N LEU A 291 -21.41 6.01 9.50
CA LEU A 291 -20.19 5.23 9.50
C LEU A 291 -19.17 5.86 8.55
N VAL A 292 -18.01 6.21 9.05
CA VAL A 292 -16.89 6.76 8.27
C VAL A 292 -15.88 5.65 8.01
N PHE A 293 -15.75 5.26 6.75
CA PHE A 293 -14.80 4.25 6.31
C PHE A 293 -13.54 4.85 5.71
N CYS A 294 -12.45 4.08 5.70
CA CYS A 294 -11.31 4.42 4.86
C CYS A 294 -11.75 4.53 3.40
N ILE A 295 -11.06 5.39 2.63
CA ILE A 295 -11.28 5.54 1.18
C ILE A 295 -10.92 4.30 0.37
N ASP A 296 -10.31 3.30 0.97
CA ASP A 296 -9.85 2.04 0.38
C ASP A 296 -10.92 1.40 -0.54
N THR A 297 -10.49 0.82 -1.65
CA THR A 297 -11.41 0.22 -2.64
C THR A 297 -12.27 -0.90 -2.06
N ARG A 298 -11.79 -1.61 -1.03
CA ARG A 298 -12.54 -2.65 -0.31
C ARG A 298 -13.69 -2.08 0.50
N SER A 299 -13.61 -0.79 0.87
CA SER A 299 -14.68 -0.10 1.60
C SER A 299 -15.89 0.19 0.71
N GLU A 300 -15.74 0.27 -0.61
CA GLU A 300 -16.86 0.48 -1.54
C GLU A 300 -17.92 -0.61 -1.37
N LEU A 301 -17.52 -1.87 -1.41
CA LEU A 301 -18.41 -3.03 -1.22
C LEU A 301 -19.14 -2.96 0.13
N ILE A 302 -18.39 -2.82 1.23
CA ILE A 302 -18.96 -2.86 2.58
C ILE A 302 -19.93 -1.70 2.83
N ARG A 303 -19.65 -0.50 2.29
CA ARG A 303 -20.52 0.69 2.38
C ARG A 303 -21.86 0.44 1.70
N ARG A 304 -21.89 -0.11 0.46
CA ARG A 304 -23.14 -0.46 -0.24
C ARG A 304 -23.97 -1.43 0.59
N HIS A 305 -23.35 -2.45 1.17
CA HIS A 305 -24.06 -3.42 2.01
C HIS A 305 -24.57 -2.80 3.31
N VAL A 306 -23.84 -1.91 3.97
CA VAL A 306 -24.29 -1.18 5.17
C VAL A 306 -25.53 -0.37 4.83
N GLU A 307 -25.49 0.46 3.80
CA GLU A 307 -26.57 1.34 3.37
C GLU A 307 -27.83 0.57 2.94
N SER A 308 -27.68 -0.70 2.50
CA SER A 308 -28.81 -1.57 2.12
C SER A 308 -29.53 -2.23 3.31
N LYS A 309 -29.00 -2.18 4.54
CA LYS A 309 -29.54 -2.90 5.70
C LYS A 309 -30.26 -2.02 6.71
N GLY A 310 -30.38 -0.73 6.47
CA GLY A 310 -31.05 0.19 7.37
C GLY A 310 -30.90 1.64 6.94
N ASN A 311 -31.44 2.55 7.76
CA ASN A 311 -31.24 3.98 7.57
C ASN A 311 -29.85 4.40 8.05
N TYR A 312 -28.82 3.97 7.29
CA TYR A 312 -27.42 4.25 7.60
C TYR A 312 -26.81 5.16 6.53
N GLU A 313 -26.03 6.13 6.98
CA GLU A 313 -25.26 7.02 6.12
C GLU A 313 -23.78 6.66 6.19
N THR A 314 -23.08 6.67 5.07
CA THR A 314 -21.66 6.36 5.04
C THR A 314 -20.82 7.46 4.42
N PHE A 315 -19.63 7.70 5.00
CA PHE A 315 -18.62 8.63 4.52
C PHE A 315 -17.32 7.90 4.19
N GLY A 316 -16.54 8.47 3.28
CA GLY A 316 -15.17 8.02 2.97
C GLY A 316 -14.18 9.07 3.42
N TYR A 317 -13.20 8.68 4.23
CA TYR A 317 -12.13 9.53 4.70
C TYR A 317 -10.82 8.75 4.72
N ALA A 318 -9.67 9.42 4.54
CA ALA A 318 -8.38 8.72 4.60
C ALA A 318 -8.22 7.98 5.93
N GLY A 319 -7.81 6.71 5.91
CA GLY A 319 -7.90 5.78 7.04
C GLY A 319 -7.04 6.12 8.26
N PHE A 320 -6.13 7.10 8.15
CA PHE A 320 -5.43 7.66 9.31
C PHE A 320 -6.27 8.72 10.05
N PHE A 321 -7.47 9.03 9.56
CA PHE A 321 -8.45 9.93 10.16
C PHE A 321 -7.89 11.31 10.52
N GLY A 322 -6.93 11.82 9.74
CA GLY A 322 -6.30 13.12 9.95
C GLY A 322 -5.30 13.19 11.11
N ILE A 323 -4.99 12.07 11.75
CA ILE A 323 -4.08 12.02 12.90
C ILE A 323 -2.73 11.47 12.46
N ALA A 324 -1.76 12.36 12.25
CA ALA A 324 -0.38 11.98 11.89
C ALA A 324 0.36 11.47 13.13
N MET A 325 0.23 10.18 13.44
CA MET A 325 0.73 9.60 14.69
C MET A 325 1.62 8.39 14.49
N ASP A 326 2.48 8.17 15.49
CA ASP A 326 3.04 6.86 15.81
C ASP A 326 2.18 6.22 16.91
N TYR A 327 2.04 4.91 16.87
CA TYR A 327 1.27 4.15 17.85
C TYR A 327 2.19 3.17 18.59
N THR A 328 2.23 3.33 19.92
CA THR A 328 2.94 2.39 20.80
C THR A 328 2.10 1.16 21.01
N ASN A 329 2.54 0.03 20.45
CA ASN A 329 1.85 -1.23 20.63
C ASN A 329 2.03 -1.76 22.05
N LEU A 330 0.92 -1.98 22.75
CA LEU A 330 0.94 -2.47 24.14
C LEU A 330 1.60 -3.85 24.27
N ASP A 331 1.46 -4.69 23.25
CA ASP A 331 1.96 -6.08 23.34
C ASP A 331 3.49 -6.17 23.28
N ASP A 332 4.16 -5.33 22.49
CA ASP A 332 5.62 -5.39 22.31
C ASP A 332 6.36 -4.09 22.68
N GLY A 333 5.63 -3.03 22.98
CA GLY A 333 6.19 -1.73 23.36
C GLY A 333 6.88 -0.99 22.22
N LEU A 334 6.68 -1.43 20.95
CA LEU A 334 7.31 -0.81 19.81
C LEU A 334 6.41 0.27 19.20
N ASP A 335 7.00 1.41 18.90
CA ASP A 335 6.34 2.47 18.17
C ASP A 335 6.26 2.12 16.68
N ARG A 336 5.06 2.25 16.11
CA ARG A 336 4.81 2.00 14.71
C ARG A 336 4.10 3.19 14.08
N LYS A 337 4.59 3.60 12.92
CA LYS A 337 3.96 4.66 12.15
C LYS A 337 2.52 4.28 11.79
N SER A 338 1.59 5.21 12.04
CA SER A 338 0.16 5.06 11.72
C SER A 338 -0.38 6.31 11.01
N CYS A 339 0.39 6.82 10.04
CA CYS A 339 0.02 7.90 9.14
C CYS A 339 0.70 7.68 7.79
N PRO A 340 0.28 8.36 6.70
CA PRO A 340 0.89 8.19 5.39
C PRO A 340 2.41 8.41 5.42
N PRO A 341 3.19 7.61 4.66
CA PRO A 341 4.66 7.71 4.65
C PRO A 341 5.20 9.10 4.29
N ILE A 342 4.44 9.87 3.52
CA ILE A 342 4.77 11.25 3.12
C ILE A 342 4.69 12.27 4.26
N LEU A 343 4.00 11.91 5.37
CA LEU A 343 3.86 12.79 6.53
C LEU A 343 4.84 12.37 7.63
N ALA A 344 5.39 13.37 8.32
CA ALA A 344 6.05 13.13 9.59
C ALA A 344 4.99 12.90 10.69
N SER A 345 5.28 11.99 11.64
CA SER A 345 4.42 11.81 12.80
C SER A 345 4.53 13.02 13.71
N ALA A 346 3.40 13.65 14.00
CA ALA A 346 3.30 14.78 14.91
C ALA A 346 2.96 14.34 16.35
N TYR A 347 2.37 13.14 16.49
CA TYR A 347 1.83 12.63 17.73
C TYR A 347 2.35 11.23 18.04
N LEU A 348 2.42 10.93 19.34
CA LEU A 348 2.60 9.58 19.86
C LEU A 348 1.33 9.17 20.60
N VAL A 349 0.72 8.06 20.19
CA VAL A 349 -0.48 7.51 20.83
C VAL A 349 -0.13 6.22 21.55
N SER A 350 -0.44 6.18 22.83
CA SER A 350 -0.26 5.02 23.70
C SER A 350 -1.61 4.56 24.30
N GLU A 351 -1.62 3.37 24.92
CA GLU A 351 -2.82 2.81 25.53
C GLU A 351 -2.78 3.01 27.04
N ALA A 352 -3.82 3.62 27.58
CA ALA A 352 -4.04 3.74 29.02
C ALA A 352 -5.19 2.83 29.48
N PRO A 353 -5.16 2.28 30.68
CA PRO A 353 -6.23 1.43 31.19
C PRO A 353 -7.54 2.22 31.32
N GLN A 354 -8.67 1.62 30.95
CA GLN A 354 -9.98 2.18 31.26
C GLN A 354 -10.24 2.16 32.76
N ALA A 355 -11.01 3.13 33.24
CA ALA A 355 -11.42 3.16 34.64
C ALA A 355 -11.95 1.79 35.08
N GLU A 356 -11.53 1.32 36.27
CA GLU A 356 -11.89 0.03 36.89
C GLU A 356 -11.43 -1.24 36.14
N LYS A 357 -10.60 -1.13 35.08
CA LYS A 357 -10.09 -2.30 34.33
C LYS A 357 -8.61 -2.59 34.55
N ASN A 358 -7.92 -1.87 35.41
CA ASN A 358 -6.48 -2.05 35.71
C ASN A 358 -6.12 -3.52 36.00
N GLU A 359 -6.87 -4.20 36.90
CA GLU A 359 -6.58 -5.60 37.22
C GLU A 359 -6.77 -6.55 36.02
N LYS A 360 -7.75 -6.27 35.16
CA LYS A 360 -7.99 -7.10 33.96
C LYS A 360 -6.89 -6.90 32.95
N LEU A 361 -6.41 -5.68 32.81
CA LEU A 361 -5.28 -5.36 31.93
C LEU A 361 -4.02 -6.02 32.44
N GLN A 362 -3.70 -5.92 33.71
CA GLN A 362 -2.52 -6.56 34.31
C GLN A 362 -2.55 -8.10 34.14
N ARG A 363 -3.74 -8.73 34.27
CA ARG A 363 -3.91 -10.16 33.99
C ARG A 363 -3.67 -10.47 32.51
N TYR A 364 -4.13 -9.60 31.60
CA TYR A 364 -3.88 -9.73 30.16
C TYR A 364 -2.39 -9.65 29.86
N GLU A 365 -1.68 -8.64 30.36
CA GLU A 365 -0.23 -8.45 30.19
C GLU A 365 0.56 -9.63 30.73
N ASN A 366 0.26 -10.07 31.95
CA ASN A 366 0.92 -11.25 32.54
C ASN A 366 0.71 -12.51 31.70
N LYS A 367 -0.52 -12.73 31.19
CA LYS A 367 -0.81 -13.86 30.31
C LYS A 367 -0.04 -13.76 28.99
N THR A 368 -0.01 -12.59 28.37
CA THR A 368 0.71 -12.32 27.11
C THR A 368 2.21 -12.53 27.29
N ASN A 369 2.79 -11.99 28.36
CA ASN A 369 4.22 -12.17 28.68
C ASN A 369 4.59 -13.63 28.93
N ASN A 370 3.73 -14.39 29.65
CA ASN A 370 3.94 -15.81 29.86
C ASN A 370 3.88 -16.62 28.54
N LEU A 371 2.96 -16.26 27.63
CA LEU A 371 2.89 -16.90 26.31
C LEU A 371 4.15 -16.60 25.49
N LYS A 372 4.59 -15.35 25.45
CA LYS A 372 5.84 -14.95 24.74
C LYS A 372 7.06 -15.66 25.32
N PHE A 373 7.15 -15.71 26.65
CA PHE A 373 8.22 -16.46 27.30
C PHE A 373 8.21 -17.94 26.92
N GLY A 374 7.01 -18.56 26.90
CA GLY A 374 6.85 -19.94 26.47
C GLY A 374 7.28 -20.16 25.01
N GLU A 375 6.88 -19.27 24.09
CA GLU A 375 7.28 -19.34 22.69
C GLU A 375 8.81 -19.16 22.53
N TYR A 376 9.40 -18.20 23.24
CA TYR A 376 10.85 -17.98 23.26
C TYR A 376 11.59 -19.22 23.79
N PHE A 377 11.11 -19.78 24.90
CA PHE A 377 11.72 -20.97 25.52
C PHE A 377 11.66 -22.19 24.58
N LEU A 378 10.49 -22.43 23.95
CA LEU A 378 10.33 -23.53 22.99
C LEU A 378 11.21 -23.32 21.75
N LYS A 379 11.32 -22.08 21.24
CA LYS A 379 12.23 -21.74 20.13
C LYS A 379 13.69 -22.03 20.50
N ARG A 380 14.10 -21.65 21.69
CA ARG A 380 15.46 -21.98 22.19
C ARG A 380 15.69 -23.47 22.32
N MET A 381 14.75 -24.22 22.91
CA MET A 381 14.88 -25.68 23.03
C MET A 381 15.00 -26.37 21.67
N LYS A 382 14.27 -25.88 20.67
CA LYS A 382 14.31 -26.40 19.30
C LYS A 382 15.68 -26.15 18.65
N ASN A 383 16.28 -25.00 18.88
CA ASN A 383 17.48 -24.55 18.15
C ASN A 383 18.79 -24.88 18.86
N MET A 384 18.77 -25.20 20.17
CA MET A 384 19.96 -25.59 20.90
C MET A 384 20.32 -27.06 20.68
N LEU A 385 21.55 -27.33 20.26
CA LEU A 385 22.03 -28.69 19.97
C LEU A 385 21.72 -29.72 21.06
N PRO A 386 21.93 -29.47 22.37
CA PRO A 386 21.68 -30.44 23.40
C PRO A 386 20.23 -30.81 23.61
N SER A 387 19.28 -29.90 23.27
CA SER A 387 17.84 -30.12 23.55
C SER A 387 17.01 -30.40 22.30
N ALA A 388 17.56 -30.21 21.08
CA ALA A 388 16.82 -30.34 19.85
C ALA A 388 16.13 -31.71 19.67
N PHE A 389 16.83 -32.81 19.95
CA PHE A 389 16.27 -34.14 19.85
C PHE A 389 15.16 -34.38 20.90
N GLY A 390 15.41 -34.03 22.15
CA GLY A 390 14.41 -34.13 23.22
C GLY A 390 13.19 -33.25 22.96
N PHE A 391 13.37 -32.09 22.32
CA PHE A 391 12.27 -31.25 21.88
C PHE A 391 11.40 -31.96 20.83
N VAL A 392 12.01 -32.54 19.79
CA VAL A 392 11.27 -33.25 18.73
C VAL A 392 10.51 -34.46 19.30
N GLU A 393 11.18 -35.29 20.10
CA GLU A 393 10.54 -36.47 20.71
C GLU A 393 9.43 -36.11 21.68
N GLY A 394 9.64 -35.10 22.53
CA GLY A 394 8.67 -34.68 23.54
C GLY A 394 7.49 -33.87 23.00
N SER A 395 7.68 -33.14 21.92
CA SER A 395 6.67 -32.20 21.38
C SER A 395 6.05 -32.63 20.05
N GLY A 396 6.68 -33.53 19.32
CA GLY A 396 6.27 -33.92 17.97
C GLY A 396 4.83 -34.38 17.84
N PHE A 397 4.35 -35.18 18.79
CA PHE A 397 2.97 -35.64 18.82
C PHE A 397 1.98 -34.47 18.98
N PHE A 398 2.26 -33.53 19.87
CA PHE A 398 1.42 -32.37 20.10
C PHE A 398 1.40 -31.43 18.88
N TYR A 399 2.56 -31.20 18.24
CA TYR A 399 2.63 -30.41 17.00
C TYR A 399 1.94 -31.10 15.84
N GLY A 400 2.01 -32.42 15.73
CA GLY A 400 1.28 -33.21 14.74
C GLY A 400 -0.24 -33.07 14.92
N PHE A 401 -0.74 -33.19 16.14
CA PHE A 401 -2.14 -32.98 16.46
C PHE A 401 -2.60 -31.53 16.22
N TYR A 402 -1.78 -30.57 16.60
CA TYR A 402 -2.02 -29.15 16.34
C TYR A 402 -2.09 -28.84 14.83
N LEU A 403 -1.18 -29.40 14.03
CA LEU A 403 -1.19 -29.28 12.58
C LEU A 403 -2.47 -29.90 11.98
N LEU A 404 -2.88 -31.07 12.47
CA LEU A 404 -4.13 -31.72 12.04
C LEU A 404 -5.35 -30.82 12.28
N ILE A 405 -5.49 -30.25 13.49
CA ILE A 405 -6.59 -29.33 13.80
C ILE A 405 -6.54 -28.09 12.93
N ARG A 406 -5.37 -27.47 12.75
CA ARG A 406 -5.23 -26.29 11.91
C ARG A 406 -5.53 -26.56 10.43
N THR A 407 -5.29 -27.78 9.97
CA THR A 407 -5.55 -28.17 8.59
C THR A 407 -7.02 -28.49 8.34
N LEU A 408 -7.64 -29.25 9.24
CA LEU A 408 -9.02 -29.70 9.08
C LEU A 408 -10.06 -28.65 9.50
N LEU A 409 -9.76 -27.88 10.55
CA LEU A 409 -10.71 -26.95 11.18
C LEU A 409 -10.13 -25.53 11.38
N PRO A 410 -9.48 -24.92 10.37
CA PRO A 410 -8.73 -23.68 10.56
C PRO A 410 -9.62 -22.52 11.05
N GLY A 411 -10.83 -22.36 10.50
CA GLY A 411 -11.73 -21.27 10.89
C GLY A 411 -12.38 -21.48 12.25
N GLN A 412 -12.61 -22.74 12.69
CA GLN A 412 -13.16 -23.05 14.01
C GLN A 412 -12.10 -22.87 15.10
N PHE A 413 -10.89 -23.32 14.83
CA PHE A 413 -9.76 -23.14 15.72
C PHE A 413 -9.48 -21.65 16.00
N TYR A 414 -9.52 -20.82 14.96
CA TYR A 414 -9.40 -19.37 15.10
C TYR A 414 -10.49 -18.78 15.99
N ARG A 415 -11.75 -19.15 15.76
CA ARG A 415 -12.88 -18.68 16.58
C ARG A 415 -12.71 -19.02 18.06
N PHE A 416 -12.25 -20.22 18.35
CA PHE A 416 -11.95 -20.64 19.71
C PHE A 416 -10.84 -19.81 20.33
N LYS A 417 -9.74 -19.61 19.60
CA LYS A 417 -8.62 -18.77 20.04
C LYS A 417 -9.05 -17.32 20.26
N ALA A 418 -9.74 -16.72 19.31
CA ALA A 418 -10.19 -15.33 19.37
C ALA A 418 -11.20 -15.10 20.53
N LYS A 419 -12.13 -16.04 20.77
CA LYS A 419 -13.10 -15.96 21.88
C LYS A 419 -12.42 -15.97 23.25
N ASN A 420 -11.31 -16.71 23.37
CA ASN A 420 -10.60 -16.92 24.64
C ASN A 420 -9.40 -15.95 24.84
N THR A 421 -9.12 -15.08 23.86
CA THR A 421 -8.04 -14.09 23.95
C THR A 421 -8.67 -12.72 23.72
N PRO A 422 -9.15 -12.05 24.80
CA PRO A 422 -9.61 -10.67 24.66
C PRO A 422 -8.46 -9.78 24.16
N THR A 423 -8.77 -8.84 23.33
CA THR A 423 -7.78 -7.85 22.86
C THR A 423 -7.70 -6.70 23.86
N HIS A 424 -6.54 -6.09 23.99
CA HIS A 424 -6.31 -4.99 24.92
C HIS A 424 -7.21 -3.77 24.62
N GLU A 425 -7.63 -3.58 23.37
CA GLU A 425 -8.46 -2.45 22.95
C GLU A 425 -9.83 -2.38 23.67
N HIS A 426 -10.32 -3.49 24.20
CA HIS A 426 -11.52 -3.50 25.05
C HIS A 426 -11.25 -3.14 26.53
N LEU A 427 -9.98 -3.11 26.91
CA LEU A 427 -9.53 -2.82 28.28
C LEU A 427 -8.89 -1.46 28.40
N CYS A 428 -8.45 -0.89 27.27
CA CYS A 428 -7.66 0.34 27.21
C CYS A 428 -8.38 1.45 26.45
N THR A 429 -7.92 2.67 26.69
CA THR A 429 -8.32 3.88 25.98
C THR A 429 -7.07 4.51 25.37
N PRO A 430 -7.07 4.92 24.09
CA PRO A 430 -5.93 5.59 23.50
C PRO A 430 -5.75 7.00 24.08
N GLU A 431 -4.49 7.36 24.34
CA GLU A 431 -4.07 8.69 24.79
C GLU A 431 -3.08 9.28 23.80
N ILE A 432 -3.24 10.57 23.48
CA ILE A 432 -2.43 11.27 22.48
C ILE A 432 -1.49 12.27 23.14
N ASN A 433 -0.22 12.21 22.74
CA ASN A 433 0.86 13.04 23.24
C ASN A 433 1.65 13.62 22.06
N SER A 434 2.44 14.69 22.32
CA SER A 434 3.35 15.23 21.31
C SER A 434 4.49 14.25 21.01
N ALA A 435 4.85 14.07 19.74
CA ALA A 435 6.00 13.24 19.33
C ALA A 435 7.37 13.93 19.55
N ASN A 436 7.41 15.23 19.82
CA ASN A 436 8.66 15.98 20.07
C ASN A 436 9.18 15.73 21.47
N THR A 437 9.90 14.65 21.67
CA THR A 437 10.50 14.25 22.95
C THR A 437 12.01 14.48 22.99
N ASN A 438 12.46 15.74 22.93
CA ASN A 438 13.79 16.08 23.48
C ASN A 438 13.77 16.29 25.01
N GLU A 439 12.63 16.12 25.64
CA GLU A 439 12.45 16.24 27.09
C GLU A 439 11.74 15.00 27.65
N THR A 440 12.19 14.56 28.80
CA THR A 440 11.74 13.37 29.54
C THR A 440 10.28 13.44 30.05
N LEU A 441 9.48 14.39 29.61
CA LEU A 441 8.07 14.53 29.94
C LEU A 441 7.21 14.51 28.67
N VAL A 442 6.45 13.44 28.52
CA VAL A 442 5.42 13.31 27.47
C VAL A 442 4.38 14.40 27.71
N ALA A 443 4.40 15.47 26.93
CA ALA A 443 3.47 16.57 27.05
C ALA A 443 2.14 16.24 26.38
N THR A 444 1.05 16.30 27.12
CA THR A 444 -0.31 16.19 26.57
C THR A 444 -0.53 17.33 25.57
N ILE A 445 -1.11 17.05 24.41
CA ILE A 445 -1.37 18.08 23.40
C ILE A 445 -2.42 19.11 23.88
N PRO A 446 -2.29 20.38 23.50
CA PRO A 446 -3.23 21.43 23.87
C PRO A 446 -4.66 21.16 23.38
N LEU A 447 -5.66 21.69 24.09
CA LEU A 447 -7.08 21.57 23.72
C LEU A 447 -7.35 22.08 22.30
N GLN A 448 -6.76 23.21 21.92
CA GLN A 448 -6.95 23.79 20.57
C GLN A 448 -6.48 22.86 19.46
N GLU A 449 -5.45 22.09 19.69
CA GLU A 449 -4.93 21.12 18.74
C GLU A 449 -5.87 19.91 18.61
N LYS A 450 -6.41 19.39 19.73
CA LYS A 450 -7.47 18.37 19.73
C LYS A 450 -8.71 18.84 18.96
N VAL A 451 -9.12 20.08 19.16
CA VAL A 451 -10.24 20.72 18.45
C VAL A 451 -9.94 20.80 16.95
N GLY A 452 -8.73 21.21 16.57
CA GLY A 452 -8.29 21.31 15.19
C GLY A 452 -8.36 19.97 14.46
N ILE A 453 -7.93 18.87 15.09
CA ILE A 453 -8.01 17.51 14.53
C ILE A 453 -9.46 17.13 14.23
N VAL A 454 -10.36 17.26 15.21
CA VAL A 454 -11.77 16.88 15.07
C VAL A 454 -12.49 17.77 14.05
N LYS A 455 -12.28 19.08 14.09
CA LYS A 455 -12.83 20.05 13.13
C LYS A 455 -12.42 19.70 11.70
N SER A 456 -11.14 19.44 11.49
CA SER A 456 -10.59 19.09 10.17
C SER A 456 -11.23 17.82 9.62
N ALA A 457 -11.41 16.79 10.45
CA ALA A 457 -12.07 15.55 10.04
C ALA A 457 -13.52 15.78 9.56
N PHE A 458 -14.27 16.63 10.24
CA PHE A 458 -15.65 16.94 9.85
C PHE A 458 -15.71 17.82 8.59
N ALA A 459 -14.83 18.80 8.47
CA ALA A 459 -14.77 19.69 7.30
C ALA A 459 -14.41 18.92 6.01
N LEU A 460 -13.39 18.06 6.07
CA LEU A 460 -12.93 17.28 4.92
C LEU A 460 -13.96 16.27 4.41
N THR A 461 -14.89 15.81 5.27
CA THR A 461 -15.94 14.87 4.89
C THR A 461 -17.27 15.53 4.50
N GLY A 462 -17.40 16.85 4.70
CA GLY A 462 -18.62 17.58 4.42
C GLY A 462 -19.79 17.22 5.35
N TRP A 463 -19.52 17.07 6.63
CA TRP A 463 -20.47 16.61 7.63
C TRP A 463 -21.39 17.75 8.10
N LYS A 464 -22.73 17.55 8.06
CA LYS A 464 -23.71 18.56 8.43
C LYS A 464 -24.45 18.24 9.74
N GLU A 465 -24.90 17.01 9.90
CA GLU A 465 -25.74 16.57 11.02
C GLU A 465 -25.17 15.28 11.63
N PHE A 466 -25.34 15.09 12.92
CA PHE A 466 -24.81 13.95 13.65
C PHE A 466 -25.92 12.97 14.07
N ALA A 467 -25.77 11.71 13.68
CA ALA A 467 -26.62 10.62 14.16
C ALA A 467 -26.34 10.30 15.63
N PRO A 468 -27.25 9.60 16.33
CA PRO A 468 -27.02 9.15 17.71
C PRO A 468 -25.81 8.23 17.85
N LEU A 469 -25.49 7.43 16.82
CA LEU A 469 -24.30 6.60 16.75
C LEU A 469 -23.45 7.00 15.57
N VAL A 470 -22.20 7.32 15.82
CA VAL A 470 -21.21 7.65 14.79
C VAL A 470 -20.01 6.73 14.93
N LEU A 471 -19.67 6.00 13.88
CA LEU A 471 -18.56 5.05 13.86
C LEU A 471 -17.43 5.53 12.97
N PHE A 472 -16.21 5.57 13.50
CA PHE A 472 -15.00 5.62 12.67
C PHE A 472 -14.52 4.20 12.47
N VAL A 473 -14.52 3.76 11.20
CA VAL A 473 -14.25 2.36 10.84
C VAL A 473 -12.92 2.30 10.09
N GLY A 474 -11.83 2.10 10.83
CA GLY A 474 -10.55 1.76 10.23
C GLY A 474 -10.60 0.38 9.59
N HIS A 475 -9.67 0.04 8.72
CA HIS A 475 -9.58 -1.34 8.24
C HIS A 475 -8.27 -2.00 8.65
N GLY A 476 -8.32 -3.31 8.75
CA GLY A 476 -7.19 -4.18 8.97
C GLY A 476 -7.47 -5.54 8.35
N SER A 477 -6.42 -6.33 8.16
CA SER A 477 -6.52 -7.66 7.60
C SER A 477 -6.19 -8.74 8.62
N HIS A 478 -6.53 -9.98 8.30
CA HIS A 478 -6.09 -11.14 9.06
C HIS A 478 -5.76 -12.30 8.13
N SER A 479 -4.52 -12.80 8.22
CA SER A 479 -4.10 -14.01 7.51
C SER A 479 -3.10 -14.81 8.35
N ALA A 480 -3.27 -16.15 8.38
CA ALA A 480 -2.46 -17.01 9.22
C ALA A 480 -1.05 -17.26 8.67
N ASN A 481 -0.86 -17.16 7.37
CA ASN A 481 0.40 -17.45 6.70
C ASN A 481 0.53 -16.60 5.42
N ASN A 482 0.88 -15.35 5.59
CA ASN A 482 1.05 -14.42 4.47
C ASN A 482 2.23 -13.48 4.75
N PRO A 483 3.38 -13.64 4.08
CA PRO A 483 4.53 -12.75 4.28
C PRO A 483 4.21 -11.30 3.89
N PHE A 484 3.26 -11.10 2.98
CA PHE A 484 2.80 -9.78 2.53
C PHE A 484 1.57 -9.28 3.33
N GLY A 485 1.38 -9.77 4.56
CA GLY A 485 0.21 -9.39 5.39
C GLY A 485 0.05 -7.88 5.55
N SER A 486 1.13 -7.17 5.84
CA SER A 486 1.11 -5.71 6.01
C SER A 486 0.62 -4.94 4.77
N SER A 487 0.81 -5.48 3.55
CA SER A 487 0.28 -4.86 2.32
C SER A 487 -1.24 -4.86 2.25
N LEU A 488 -1.91 -5.66 3.07
CA LEU A 488 -3.36 -5.76 3.17
C LEU A 488 -3.94 -4.83 4.24
N ASP A 489 -3.10 -4.30 5.13
CA ASP A 489 -3.50 -3.30 6.11
C ASP A 489 -3.62 -1.89 5.49
N CYS A 490 -3.86 -0.88 6.28
CA CYS A 490 -4.19 0.45 5.78
C CYS A 490 -2.98 1.14 5.14
N GLY A 491 -3.02 1.42 3.84
CA GLY A 491 -1.98 2.18 3.13
C GLY A 491 -1.82 3.61 3.65
N ALA A 492 -2.91 4.24 4.08
CA ALA A 492 -2.89 5.56 4.72
C ALA A 492 -2.35 5.55 6.16
N CYS A 493 -2.15 4.36 6.76
CA CYS A 493 -1.60 4.18 8.10
C CYS A 493 -0.22 3.49 8.06
N ALA A 494 0.55 3.66 7.00
CA ALA A 494 1.85 3.03 6.81
C ALA A 494 1.82 1.49 7.03
N ALA A 495 0.81 0.82 6.46
CA ALA A 495 0.58 -0.62 6.62
C ALA A 495 0.29 -1.08 8.07
N SER A 496 -0.16 -0.14 8.93
CA SER A 496 -0.72 -0.45 10.26
C SER A 496 -2.24 -0.57 10.18
N PRO A 497 -2.89 -1.33 11.09
CA PRO A 497 -4.35 -1.37 11.15
C PRO A 497 -4.94 0.00 11.47
N GLY A 498 -5.93 0.45 10.71
CA GLY A 498 -6.57 1.77 10.86
C GLY A 498 -7.41 1.92 12.14
N ARG A 499 -7.64 0.83 12.91
CA ARG A 499 -8.41 0.87 14.16
C ARG A 499 -7.82 1.80 15.22
N HIS A 500 -6.49 1.97 15.24
CA HIS A 500 -5.83 2.81 16.24
C HIS A 500 -6.20 4.27 16.03
N ASN A 501 -6.14 4.77 14.81
CA ASN A 501 -6.56 6.12 14.44
C ASN A 501 -8.07 6.32 14.63
N ALA A 502 -8.88 5.32 14.24
CA ALA A 502 -10.34 5.36 14.40
C ALA A 502 -10.75 5.48 15.89
N ARG A 503 -10.12 4.72 16.79
CA ARG A 503 -10.35 4.80 18.24
C ARG A 503 -9.89 6.15 18.81
N MET A 504 -8.74 6.66 18.32
CA MET A 504 -8.22 7.94 18.79
C MET A 504 -9.15 9.09 18.38
N LEU A 505 -9.60 9.15 17.12
CA LEU A 505 -10.55 10.19 16.69
C LEU A 505 -11.87 10.10 17.45
N ALA A 506 -12.41 8.91 17.68
CA ALA A 506 -13.62 8.69 18.48
C ALA A 506 -13.44 9.21 19.92
N ARG A 507 -12.28 8.99 20.51
CA ARG A 507 -11.93 9.50 21.85
C ARG A 507 -11.95 11.02 21.88
N LEU A 508 -11.28 11.67 20.90
CA LEU A 508 -11.24 13.14 20.83
C LEU A 508 -12.63 13.74 20.57
N ALA A 509 -13.43 13.14 19.70
CA ALA A 509 -14.78 13.62 19.38
C ALA A 509 -15.79 13.42 20.53
N ASN A 510 -15.51 12.51 21.49
CA ASN A 510 -16.29 12.33 22.71
C ASN A 510 -15.81 13.23 23.89
N ASP A 511 -14.68 13.92 23.76
CA ASP A 511 -14.15 14.79 24.82
C ASP A 511 -15.09 15.99 25.03
N PRO A 512 -15.65 16.21 26.25
CA PRO A 512 -16.59 17.28 26.49
C PRO A 512 -16.00 18.68 26.25
N GLU A 513 -14.70 18.87 26.52
CA GLU A 513 -14.03 20.16 26.33
C GLU A 513 -13.85 20.45 24.83
N VAL A 514 -13.50 19.42 24.03
CA VAL A 514 -13.43 19.52 22.57
C VAL A 514 -14.79 19.88 21.99
N ARG A 515 -15.88 19.20 22.40
CA ARG A 515 -17.25 19.51 21.93
C ARG A 515 -17.67 20.92 22.26
N LYS A 516 -17.37 21.37 23.48
CA LYS A 516 -17.69 22.74 23.95
C LYS A 516 -16.97 23.78 23.08
N SER A 517 -15.70 23.62 22.83
CA SER A 517 -14.92 24.54 21.99
C SER A 517 -15.38 24.50 20.52
N LEU A 518 -15.67 23.31 19.96
CA LEU A 518 -16.23 23.18 18.61
C LEU A 518 -17.54 23.98 18.46
N SER A 519 -18.42 23.91 19.44
CA SER A 519 -19.69 24.64 19.43
C SER A 519 -19.50 26.14 19.59
N ALA A 520 -18.63 26.57 20.52
CA ALA A 520 -18.43 27.99 20.86
C ALA A 520 -17.63 28.75 19.80
N ASP A 521 -16.54 28.12 19.29
CA ASP A 521 -15.54 28.82 18.48
C ASP A 521 -15.67 28.53 16.98
N HIS A 522 -16.38 27.43 16.62
CA HIS A 522 -16.39 26.92 15.23
C HIS A 522 -17.78 26.61 14.67
N SER A 523 -18.84 26.92 15.44
CA SER A 523 -20.25 26.67 15.03
C SER A 523 -20.55 25.19 14.65
N VAL A 524 -19.75 24.23 15.16
CA VAL A 524 -19.98 22.79 14.98
C VAL A 524 -20.68 22.26 16.24
N HIS A 525 -21.99 22.04 16.13
CA HIS A 525 -22.81 21.59 17.24
C HIS A 525 -23.04 20.10 17.21
N ILE A 526 -22.40 19.36 18.14
CA ILE A 526 -22.57 17.91 18.29
C ILE A 526 -23.63 17.67 19.38
N PRO A 527 -24.76 17.03 19.07
CA PRO A 527 -25.80 16.73 20.08
C PRO A 527 -25.25 15.88 21.23
N ASP A 528 -25.73 16.13 22.45
CA ASP A 528 -25.36 15.35 23.64
C ASP A 528 -25.74 13.85 23.51
N THR A 529 -26.72 13.57 22.65
CA THR A 529 -27.16 12.21 22.33
C THR A 529 -26.28 11.49 21.31
N THR A 530 -25.25 12.16 20.76
CA THR A 530 -24.33 11.55 19.80
C THR A 530 -23.16 10.89 20.51
N VAL A 531 -22.87 9.64 20.18
CA VAL A 531 -21.72 8.88 20.70
C VAL A 531 -20.84 8.42 19.53
N PHE A 532 -19.54 8.75 19.60
CA PHE A 532 -18.54 8.29 18.63
C PHE A 532 -17.91 6.99 19.09
N ILE A 533 -17.74 6.03 18.18
CA ILE A 533 -17.24 4.69 18.45
C ILE A 533 -16.13 4.39 17.44
N GLY A 534 -14.95 3.95 17.91
CA GLY A 534 -13.93 3.35 17.04
C GLY A 534 -14.34 1.94 16.63
N ALA A 535 -14.06 1.58 15.39
CA ALA A 535 -14.35 0.26 14.83
C ALA A 535 -13.27 -0.18 13.85
N GLU A 536 -13.26 -1.49 13.51
CA GLU A 536 -12.40 -2.06 12.49
C GLU A 536 -13.20 -2.90 11.50
N HIS A 537 -13.04 -2.66 10.21
CA HIS A 537 -13.44 -3.56 9.15
C HIS A 537 -12.31 -4.55 8.86
N ASN A 538 -12.50 -5.82 9.17
CA ASN A 538 -11.59 -6.90 8.80
C ASN A 538 -11.82 -7.27 7.34
N THR A 539 -10.94 -6.85 6.45
CA THR A 539 -11.09 -6.98 4.99
C THR A 539 -11.06 -8.42 4.49
N THR A 540 -10.46 -9.33 5.27
CA THR A 540 -10.37 -10.76 4.92
C THR A 540 -11.66 -11.51 5.23
N THR A 541 -12.43 -11.06 6.24
CA THR A 541 -13.65 -11.73 6.71
C THR A 541 -14.91 -10.87 6.60
N ASP A 542 -14.78 -9.62 6.16
CA ASP A 542 -15.82 -8.59 6.08
C ASP A 542 -16.53 -8.30 7.42
N ALA A 543 -15.91 -8.68 8.55
CA ALA A 543 -16.45 -8.41 9.88
C ALA A 543 -16.15 -6.96 10.28
N ILE A 544 -17.15 -6.27 10.83
CA ILE A 544 -16.94 -4.96 11.47
C ILE A 544 -16.98 -5.16 12.98
N VAL A 545 -15.82 -4.94 13.62
CA VAL A 545 -15.62 -5.08 15.07
C VAL A 545 -15.72 -3.70 15.72
N LEU A 546 -16.57 -3.58 16.74
CA LEU A 546 -16.80 -2.33 17.46
C LEU A 546 -16.03 -2.31 18.79
N PHE A 547 -15.38 -1.18 19.09
CA PHE A 547 -14.74 -0.92 20.37
C PHE A 547 -15.69 -0.13 21.27
N ASP A 548 -16.77 -0.75 21.69
CA ASP A 548 -17.96 -0.16 22.31
C ASP A 548 -18.03 -0.28 23.83
N SER A 549 -16.90 -0.60 24.48
CA SER A 549 -16.87 -0.83 25.93
C SER A 549 -17.21 0.40 26.78
N GLN A 550 -17.20 1.61 26.21
CA GLN A 550 -17.52 2.88 26.86
C GLN A 550 -18.85 3.49 26.41
N VAL A 551 -19.65 2.76 25.60
CA VAL A 551 -20.95 3.30 25.13
C VAL A 551 -21.96 3.35 26.28
N PRO A 552 -22.63 4.52 26.49
CA PRO A 552 -23.61 4.70 27.56
C PRO A 552 -24.79 3.74 27.46
N GLY A 553 -25.38 3.43 28.62
CA GLY A 553 -26.55 2.53 28.71
C GLY A 553 -27.76 2.98 27.89
N SER A 554 -27.94 4.27 27.68
CA SER A 554 -28.99 4.88 26.85
C SER A 554 -28.94 4.48 25.37
N HIS A 555 -27.77 4.02 24.85
CA HIS A 555 -27.57 3.64 23.45
C HIS A 555 -27.60 2.12 23.24
N LYS A 556 -27.80 1.31 24.26
CA LYS A 556 -27.71 -0.17 24.18
C LYS A 556 -28.62 -0.79 23.13
N GLU A 557 -29.85 -0.35 23.03
CA GLU A 557 -30.83 -0.90 22.07
C GLU A 557 -30.43 -0.56 20.64
N ARG A 558 -30.06 0.71 20.36
CA ARG A 558 -29.58 1.14 19.03
C ARG A 558 -28.30 0.42 18.63
N LEU A 559 -27.39 0.25 19.58
CA LEU A 559 -26.14 -0.48 19.36
C LEU A 559 -26.39 -1.96 19.07
N ALA A 560 -27.35 -2.60 19.78
CA ALA A 560 -27.72 -3.99 19.51
C ALA A 560 -28.37 -4.15 18.12
N ALA A 561 -29.24 -3.23 17.72
CA ALA A 561 -29.82 -3.21 16.38
C ALA A 561 -28.74 -3.03 15.30
N LEU A 562 -27.83 -2.08 15.48
CA LEU A 562 -26.69 -1.88 14.58
C LEU A 562 -25.83 -3.14 14.45
N LYS A 563 -25.43 -3.77 15.56
CA LYS A 563 -24.64 -5.03 15.56
C LYS A 563 -25.34 -6.15 14.80
N LYS A 564 -26.67 -6.25 14.92
CA LYS A 564 -27.48 -7.23 14.15
C LYS A 564 -27.40 -6.93 12.65
N SER A 565 -27.57 -5.67 12.26
CA SER A 565 -27.45 -5.24 10.85
C SER A 565 -26.05 -5.50 10.31
N LEU A 566 -24.99 -5.16 11.06
CA LEU A 566 -23.61 -5.42 10.65
C LEU A 566 -23.31 -6.92 10.48
N GLY A 567 -23.97 -7.79 11.24
CA GLY A 567 -23.91 -9.24 11.03
C GLY A 567 -24.53 -9.67 9.69
N LEU A 568 -25.62 -9.05 9.26
CA LEU A 568 -26.21 -9.28 7.94
C LEU A 568 -25.37 -8.69 6.82
N VAL A 569 -24.79 -7.51 7.05
CA VAL A 569 -23.84 -6.88 6.13
C VAL A 569 -22.66 -7.81 5.87
N GLN A 570 -22.05 -8.38 6.91
CA GLN A 570 -20.96 -9.34 6.77
C GLN A 570 -21.35 -10.50 5.86
N GLN A 571 -22.54 -11.09 6.07
CA GLN A 571 -23.00 -12.21 5.26
C GLN A 571 -23.08 -11.86 3.78
N THR A 572 -23.77 -10.75 3.46
CA THR A 572 -24.04 -10.36 2.07
C THR A 572 -22.78 -9.81 1.37
N ALA A 573 -21.94 -9.06 2.07
CA ALA A 573 -20.67 -8.58 1.53
C ALA A 573 -19.69 -9.72 1.24
N THR A 574 -19.54 -10.67 2.19
CA THR A 574 -18.69 -11.84 1.98
C THR A 574 -19.20 -12.72 0.85
N GLN A 575 -20.53 -12.84 0.71
CA GLN A 575 -21.15 -13.59 -0.39
C GLN A 575 -20.82 -12.96 -1.75
N GLU A 576 -20.94 -11.65 -1.88
CA GLU A 576 -20.58 -10.93 -3.12
C GLU A 576 -19.09 -11.09 -3.42
N ARG A 577 -18.21 -10.85 -2.44
CA ARG A 577 -16.76 -10.91 -2.62
C ARG A 577 -16.26 -12.32 -3.01
N LEU A 578 -16.83 -13.38 -2.46
CA LEU A 578 -16.41 -14.74 -2.74
C LEU A 578 -17.18 -15.41 -3.89
N GLY A 579 -18.23 -14.77 -4.41
CA GLY A 579 -19.08 -15.35 -5.47
C GLY A 579 -19.81 -16.63 -5.05
N SER A 580 -20.02 -16.86 -3.74
CA SER A 580 -20.60 -18.08 -3.19
C SER A 580 -21.90 -17.80 -2.43
N THR A 581 -22.92 -18.63 -2.63
CA THR A 581 -24.23 -18.47 -2.00
C THR A 581 -24.34 -19.11 -0.62
N ASN A 582 -23.54 -20.12 -0.31
CA ASN A 582 -23.62 -20.90 0.93
C ASN A 582 -22.38 -20.76 1.82
N ASN A 583 -22.60 -20.49 3.12
CA ASN A 583 -21.53 -20.44 4.13
C ASN A 583 -20.35 -19.52 3.83
N SER A 584 -20.57 -18.41 3.10
CA SER A 584 -19.51 -17.48 2.65
C SER A 584 -18.65 -16.97 3.81
N VAL A 585 -19.26 -16.61 4.95
CA VAL A 585 -18.52 -16.17 6.15
C VAL A 585 -17.62 -17.27 6.73
N ALA A 586 -18.09 -18.50 6.74
CA ALA A 586 -17.28 -19.64 7.20
C ALA A 586 -16.11 -19.90 6.22
N MET A 587 -16.36 -19.78 4.91
CA MET A 587 -15.34 -19.89 3.88
C MET A 587 -14.28 -18.79 4.01
N ALA A 588 -14.68 -17.53 4.18
CA ALA A 588 -13.75 -16.41 4.39
C ALA A 588 -12.87 -16.65 5.62
N ARG A 589 -13.46 -17.06 6.75
CA ARG A 589 -12.72 -17.42 7.97
C ARG A 589 -11.76 -18.59 7.73
N ARG A 590 -12.16 -19.60 6.95
CA ARG A 590 -11.29 -20.71 6.58
C ARG A 590 -10.10 -20.21 5.77
N LYS A 591 -10.33 -19.44 4.70
CA LYS A 591 -9.27 -18.88 3.84
C LYS A 591 -8.30 -18.02 4.64
N ALA A 592 -8.79 -17.16 5.53
CA ALA A 592 -7.95 -16.31 6.37
C ALA A 592 -7.04 -17.09 7.34
N ASN A 593 -7.44 -18.32 7.73
CA ASN A 593 -6.76 -19.09 8.78
C ASN A 593 -6.10 -20.37 8.28
N LEU A 594 -6.27 -20.73 7.00
CA LEU A 594 -5.63 -21.89 6.42
C LEU A 594 -4.16 -21.58 6.12
N TRP A 595 -3.26 -22.37 6.66
CA TRP A 595 -1.82 -22.17 6.52
C TRP A 595 -1.30 -22.33 5.07
N SER A 596 -2.03 -23.07 4.23
CA SER A 596 -1.69 -23.29 2.82
C SER A 596 -2.39 -22.34 1.83
N GLU A 597 -3.22 -21.41 2.33
CA GLU A 597 -3.94 -20.46 1.46
C GLU A 597 -2.99 -19.37 0.93
N THR A 598 -2.83 -19.33 -0.37
CA THR A 598 -1.96 -18.34 -1.04
C THR A 598 -2.68 -17.02 -1.33
N ARG A 599 -4.02 -17.04 -1.31
CA ARG A 599 -4.87 -15.86 -1.60
C ARG A 599 -5.96 -15.71 -0.53
N PRO A 600 -5.59 -15.23 0.68
CA PRO A 600 -6.59 -15.00 1.74
C PRO A 600 -7.61 -13.93 1.34
N GLU A 601 -7.17 -12.90 0.64
CA GLU A 601 -7.97 -11.86 -0.02
C GLU A 601 -7.22 -11.29 -1.24
N TRP A 602 -7.90 -10.42 -2.02
CA TRP A 602 -7.34 -9.76 -3.18
C TRP A 602 -6.62 -8.43 -2.86
N GLY A 603 -6.81 -7.89 -1.65
CA GLY A 603 -6.33 -6.56 -1.29
C GLY A 603 -7.00 -5.48 -2.15
N LEU A 604 -6.23 -4.48 -2.55
CA LEU A 604 -6.70 -3.37 -3.37
C LEU A 604 -6.62 -3.65 -4.89
N ALA A 605 -6.50 -4.92 -5.29
CA ALA A 605 -6.52 -5.28 -6.71
C ALA A 605 -7.81 -4.74 -7.39
N LYS A 606 -7.75 -4.54 -8.70
CA LYS A 606 -8.73 -3.84 -9.53
C LYS A 606 -8.73 -2.31 -9.40
N ASN A 607 -8.04 -1.68 -8.42
CA ASN A 607 -8.02 -0.22 -8.31
C ASN A 607 -7.63 0.44 -9.65
N ALA A 608 -8.39 1.46 -10.04
CA ALA A 608 -8.16 2.23 -11.28
C ALA A 608 -8.74 3.66 -11.20
N GLY A 609 -9.54 3.97 -10.16
CA GLY A 609 -10.18 5.26 -10.00
C GLY A 609 -10.09 5.82 -8.59
N PHE A 610 -10.16 7.14 -8.47
CA PHE A 610 -10.34 7.87 -7.22
C PHE A 610 -11.44 8.91 -7.39
N ILE A 611 -12.50 8.82 -6.60
CA ILE A 611 -13.66 9.70 -6.71
C ILE A 611 -13.72 10.59 -5.47
N VAL A 612 -13.75 11.90 -5.67
CA VAL A 612 -13.90 12.94 -4.65
C VAL A 612 -15.24 13.64 -4.88
N ALA A 613 -16.26 13.23 -4.15
CA ALA A 613 -17.65 13.70 -4.38
C ALA A 613 -18.54 13.36 -3.17
N PRO A 614 -19.76 13.94 -3.08
CA PRO A 614 -20.77 13.49 -2.16
C PRO A 614 -21.15 12.02 -2.41
N ARG A 615 -21.51 11.28 -1.37
CA ARG A 615 -21.88 9.87 -1.47
C ARG A 615 -23.10 9.64 -2.39
N SER A 616 -23.98 10.62 -2.53
CA SER A 616 -25.12 10.55 -3.44
C SER A 616 -24.73 10.21 -4.88
N LEU A 617 -23.56 10.68 -5.34
CA LEU A 617 -23.06 10.40 -6.69
C LEU A 617 -22.76 8.90 -6.94
N THR A 618 -22.34 8.17 -5.90
CA THR A 618 -21.86 6.78 -6.05
C THR A 618 -22.73 5.75 -5.32
N LYS A 619 -23.71 6.19 -4.52
CA LYS A 619 -24.50 5.31 -3.63
C LYS A 619 -25.27 4.22 -4.37
N ALA A 620 -25.85 4.56 -5.53
CA ALA A 620 -26.66 3.66 -6.33
C ALA A 620 -25.85 2.71 -7.23
N GLU A 621 -24.53 2.96 -7.35
CA GLU A 621 -23.68 2.27 -8.31
C GLU A 621 -22.80 1.20 -7.66
N ASN A 622 -22.59 0.11 -8.39
CA ASN A 622 -21.58 -0.90 -8.07
C ASN A 622 -20.32 -0.61 -8.89
N LEU A 623 -19.30 -0.09 -8.23
CA LEU A 623 -18.02 0.24 -8.87
C LEU A 623 -17.02 -0.94 -8.88
N ASP A 624 -17.49 -2.15 -8.53
CA ASP A 624 -16.70 -3.41 -8.55
C ASP A 624 -15.40 -3.33 -7.74
N GLY A 625 -15.35 -2.51 -6.67
CA GLY A 625 -14.16 -2.28 -5.86
C GLY A 625 -13.01 -1.64 -6.64
N ARG A 626 -13.29 -0.91 -7.73
CA ARG A 626 -12.26 -0.29 -8.58
C ARG A 626 -11.88 1.13 -8.19
N CYS A 627 -12.68 1.77 -7.34
CA CYS A 627 -12.50 3.18 -7.00
C CYS A 627 -12.26 3.38 -5.50
N PHE A 628 -11.27 4.22 -5.18
CA PHE A 628 -11.17 4.86 -3.89
C PHE A 628 -12.26 5.93 -3.78
N LEU A 629 -12.95 6.05 -2.64
CA LEU A 629 -14.10 6.94 -2.49
C LEU A 629 -13.90 7.91 -1.32
N HIS A 630 -13.55 9.15 -1.61
CA HIS A 630 -13.46 10.23 -0.62
C HIS A 630 -14.75 11.06 -0.62
N SER A 631 -15.37 11.23 0.55
CA SER A 631 -16.52 12.12 0.69
C SER A 631 -16.05 13.57 0.63
N TYR A 632 -16.75 14.38 -0.14
CA TYR A 632 -16.49 15.81 -0.30
C TYR A 632 -17.76 16.53 -0.76
N ASP A 633 -18.07 17.66 -0.15
CA ASP A 633 -19.16 18.54 -0.60
C ASP A 633 -18.58 19.94 -0.93
N TRP A 634 -18.47 20.22 -2.22
CA TRP A 634 -17.90 21.47 -2.73
C TRP A 634 -18.63 22.73 -2.24
N LYS A 635 -19.92 22.61 -1.83
CA LYS A 635 -20.73 23.73 -1.30
C LYS A 635 -20.28 24.16 0.08
N LEU A 636 -19.64 23.26 0.84
CA LEU A 636 -19.13 23.53 2.21
C LEU A 636 -17.67 23.97 2.23
N ASP A 637 -16.97 23.92 1.09
CA ASP A 637 -15.56 24.26 0.94
C ASP A 637 -15.40 25.47 0.01
N GLU A 638 -15.88 26.65 0.43
CA GLU A 638 -15.83 27.86 -0.38
C GLU A 638 -14.41 28.29 -0.74
N SER A 639 -13.48 28.16 0.20
CA SER A 639 -12.06 28.49 0.00
C SER A 639 -11.32 27.53 -0.92
N GLY A 640 -11.73 26.25 -0.96
CA GLY A 640 -11.06 25.16 -1.65
C GLY A 640 -9.94 24.50 -0.83
N GLU A 641 -9.75 24.88 0.42
CA GLU A 641 -8.69 24.34 1.29
C GLU A 641 -8.88 22.84 1.57
N ALA A 642 -10.13 22.39 1.77
CA ALA A 642 -10.40 20.97 1.98
C ALA A 642 -10.05 20.17 0.71
N LEU A 643 -10.43 20.65 -0.46
CA LEU A 643 -10.10 19.99 -1.73
C LEU A 643 -8.60 19.97 -1.98
N GLU A 644 -7.91 21.08 -1.71
CA GLU A 644 -6.45 21.14 -1.82
C GLU A 644 -5.78 20.08 -0.94
N GLY A 645 -6.20 19.96 0.32
CA GLY A 645 -5.70 18.93 1.22
C GLY A 645 -5.96 17.51 0.74
N ILE A 646 -7.13 17.24 0.12
CA ILE A 646 -7.46 15.95 -0.49
C ILE A 646 -6.55 15.65 -1.69
N MET A 647 -6.28 16.65 -2.52
CA MET A 647 -5.41 16.49 -3.69
C MET A 647 -3.94 16.30 -3.31
N GLN A 648 -3.44 17.03 -2.33
CA GLN A 648 -2.04 16.92 -1.86
C GLN A 648 -1.76 15.64 -1.05
N GLY A 649 -2.74 15.12 -0.34
CA GLY A 649 -2.59 13.95 0.52
C GLY A 649 -3.22 12.68 -0.06
N PRO A 650 -4.52 12.43 0.13
CA PRO A 650 -5.21 11.22 -0.31
C PRO A 650 -5.00 10.88 -1.79
N MET A 651 -5.04 11.87 -2.70
CA MET A 651 -4.84 11.62 -4.12
C MET A 651 -3.43 11.09 -4.44
N VAL A 652 -2.40 11.66 -3.83
CA VAL A 652 -1.00 11.21 -4.01
C VAL A 652 -0.82 9.80 -3.43
N VAL A 653 -1.39 9.52 -2.26
CA VAL A 653 -1.33 8.16 -1.67
C VAL A 653 -2.04 7.13 -2.56
N THR A 654 -3.20 7.47 -3.12
CA THR A 654 -3.91 6.56 -4.04
C THR A 654 -3.16 6.36 -5.35
N GLN A 655 -2.46 7.37 -5.86
CA GLN A 655 -1.55 7.24 -7.01
C GLN A 655 -0.41 6.26 -6.69
N TRP A 656 0.22 6.35 -5.52
CA TRP A 656 1.27 5.42 -5.12
C TRP A 656 0.78 3.97 -5.04
N ILE A 657 -0.40 3.76 -4.46
CA ILE A 657 -1.02 2.43 -4.39
C ILE A 657 -1.30 1.91 -5.80
N ASN A 658 -1.90 2.72 -6.66
CA ASN A 658 -2.22 2.34 -8.04
C ASN A 658 -0.95 1.99 -8.83
N ASN A 659 0.09 2.83 -8.76
CA ASN A 659 1.36 2.57 -9.44
C ASN A 659 2.02 1.29 -8.94
N HIS A 660 1.95 0.98 -7.64
CA HIS A 660 2.50 -0.26 -7.11
C HIS A 660 1.81 -1.49 -7.73
N TYR A 661 0.47 -1.46 -7.80
CA TYR A 661 -0.31 -2.52 -8.44
C TYR A 661 -0.03 -2.59 -9.95
N TYR A 662 0.05 -1.44 -10.62
CA TYR A 662 0.35 -1.33 -12.04
C TYR A 662 1.71 -1.97 -12.36
N PHE A 663 2.79 -1.50 -11.73
CA PHE A 663 4.14 -1.99 -12.02
C PHE A 663 4.33 -3.44 -11.59
N SER A 664 3.77 -3.86 -10.46
CA SER A 664 3.79 -5.29 -10.07
C SER A 664 3.06 -6.20 -11.06
N MET A 665 2.08 -5.68 -11.81
CA MET A 665 1.34 -6.44 -12.82
C MET A 665 2.07 -6.49 -14.15
N VAL A 666 2.71 -5.40 -14.57
CA VAL A 666 3.39 -5.33 -15.88
C VAL A 666 4.76 -5.98 -15.88
N ASP A 667 5.50 -5.91 -14.77
CA ASP A 667 6.76 -6.65 -14.58
C ASP A 667 6.88 -7.15 -13.15
N ASN A 668 6.38 -8.36 -12.90
CA ASN A 668 6.43 -8.94 -11.55
C ASN A 668 7.83 -9.38 -11.13
N ASP A 669 8.73 -9.61 -12.08
CA ASP A 669 10.10 -9.99 -11.77
C ASP A 669 10.88 -8.81 -11.20
N THR A 670 10.76 -7.63 -11.79
CA THR A 670 11.45 -6.42 -11.35
C THR A 670 10.70 -5.69 -10.23
N PHE A 671 9.40 -5.46 -10.38
CA PHE A 671 8.60 -4.60 -9.47
C PHE A 671 7.61 -5.36 -8.60
N GLY A 672 7.50 -6.67 -8.74
CA GLY A 672 6.53 -7.45 -8.01
C GLY A 672 7.08 -8.19 -6.79
N GLY A 673 6.20 -9.00 -6.20
CA GLY A 673 6.50 -9.86 -5.05
C GLY A 673 6.80 -11.31 -5.41
N GLY A 674 6.84 -11.64 -6.71
CA GLY A 674 7.01 -13.02 -7.17
C GLY A 674 5.83 -13.92 -6.80
N SER A 675 6.10 -15.20 -6.59
CA SER A 675 5.08 -16.19 -6.21
C SER A 675 5.16 -16.55 -4.73
N LYS A 676 4.03 -16.52 -4.04
CA LYS A 676 3.92 -17.02 -2.65
C LYS A 676 4.20 -18.53 -2.51
N ILE A 677 4.20 -19.28 -3.61
CA ILE A 677 4.45 -20.73 -3.59
C ILE A 677 5.95 -21.03 -3.50
N THR A 678 6.78 -20.21 -4.17
CA THR A 678 8.23 -20.43 -4.33
C THR A 678 9.09 -19.39 -3.63
N HIS A 679 8.51 -18.56 -2.76
CA HIS A 679 9.23 -17.54 -2.01
C HIS A 679 9.99 -18.11 -0.81
N ASN A 680 11.07 -17.43 -0.45
CA ASN A 680 11.77 -17.58 0.82
C ASN A 680 11.80 -16.25 1.56
N VAL A 681 11.46 -16.26 2.85
CA VAL A 681 11.63 -15.09 3.72
C VAL A 681 13.10 -15.01 4.14
N THR A 682 13.70 -13.88 3.94
CA THR A 682 15.09 -13.60 4.34
C THR A 682 15.14 -12.53 5.41
N GLY A 683 15.91 -12.75 6.44
CA GLY A 683 16.22 -11.80 7.51
C GLY A 683 15.02 -11.25 8.29
N THR A 684 13.84 -11.87 8.22
CA THR A 684 12.53 -11.41 8.71
C THR A 684 11.94 -10.21 7.97
N PHE A 685 12.71 -9.50 7.15
CA PHE A 685 12.33 -8.25 6.52
C PHE A 685 11.98 -8.36 5.03
N GLY A 686 12.41 -9.41 4.33
CA GLY A 686 12.26 -9.46 2.88
C GLY A 686 11.90 -10.84 2.33
N VAL A 687 11.55 -10.86 1.05
CA VAL A 687 11.27 -12.07 0.28
C VAL A 687 12.20 -12.14 -0.92
N VAL A 688 12.76 -13.32 -1.17
CA VAL A 688 13.46 -13.67 -2.40
C VAL A 688 12.76 -14.84 -3.08
N GLN A 689 12.96 -14.99 -4.39
CA GLN A 689 12.47 -16.15 -5.12
C GLN A 689 13.55 -17.23 -5.24
N GLY A 690 13.20 -18.49 -5.01
CA GLY A 690 14.16 -19.59 -5.08
C GLY A 690 15.30 -19.49 -4.08
N ASN A 691 16.55 -19.68 -4.53
CA ASN A 691 17.73 -19.82 -3.70
C ASN A 691 18.46 -18.50 -3.39
N GLY A 692 18.02 -17.38 -3.90
CA GLY A 692 18.70 -16.09 -3.75
C GLY A 692 18.24 -15.10 -4.81
N GLY A 693 19.10 -14.13 -5.12
CA GLY A 693 18.78 -13.07 -6.06
C GLY A 693 18.29 -11.80 -5.38
N ASP A 694 17.55 -10.98 -6.12
CA ASP A 694 17.09 -9.69 -5.61
C ASP A 694 15.91 -9.81 -4.64
N LEU A 695 15.82 -8.85 -3.70
CA LEU A 695 14.64 -8.72 -2.84
C LEU A 695 13.43 -8.33 -3.66
N LYS A 696 12.31 -8.99 -3.40
CA LYS A 696 11.04 -8.62 -4.01
C LYS A 696 10.45 -7.40 -3.30
N MET A 697 10.14 -6.36 -4.08
CA MET A 697 9.73 -5.05 -3.57
C MET A 697 8.24 -4.74 -3.78
N GLY A 698 7.48 -5.65 -4.38
CA GLY A 698 6.10 -5.38 -4.77
C GLY A 698 5.11 -6.48 -4.41
N LEU A 699 3.98 -6.49 -5.13
CA LEU A 699 2.87 -7.41 -4.85
C LEU A 699 3.08 -8.77 -5.51
N PRO A 700 2.71 -9.86 -4.82
CA PRO A 700 2.86 -11.21 -5.39
C PRO A 700 1.81 -11.48 -6.47
N LEU A 701 2.12 -12.40 -7.38
CA LEU A 701 1.23 -12.83 -8.46
C LEU A 701 -0.17 -13.21 -7.98
N GLN A 702 -0.28 -13.80 -6.78
CA GLN A 702 -1.56 -14.19 -6.19
C GLN A 702 -2.47 -13.01 -5.81
N SER A 703 -1.92 -11.80 -5.70
CA SER A 703 -2.70 -10.57 -5.51
C SER A 703 -3.10 -9.88 -6.82
N LEU A 704 -2.56 -10.33 -7.96
CA LEU A 704 -2.68 -9.65 -9.24
C LEU A 704 -3.42 -10.49 -10.31
N ARG A 705 -3.20 -11.81 -10.31
CA ARG A 705 -3.72 -12.75 -11.32
C ARG A 705 -4.62 -13.79 -10.67
N SER A 706 -5.73 -14.11 -11.32
CA SER A 706 -6.63 -15.21 -10.91
C SER A 706 -6.08 -16.58 -11.27
N SER A 707 -5.33 -16.66 -12.38
CA SER A 707 -4.55 -17.81 -12.84
C SER A 707 -3.29 -17.31 -13.56
N ASP A 708 -2.45 -18.23 -14.01
CA ASP A 708 -1.22 -17.88 -14.76
C ASP A 708 -1.51 -17.10 -16.04
N THR A 709 -2.68 -17.29 -16.64
CA THR A 709 -3.09 -16.68 -17.90
C THR A 709 -4.16 -15.61 -17.76
N GLN A 710 -4.81 -15.48 -16.59
CA GLN A 710 -5.91 -14.53 -16.37
C GLN A 710 -5.54 -13.46 -15.37
N MET A 711 -5.62 -12.19 -15.81
CA MET A 711 -5.50 -11.05 -14.91
C MET A 711 -6.75 -10.91 -14.04
N TYR A 712 -6.51 -10.49 -12.78
CA TYR A 712 -7.55 -9.99 -11.91
C TYR A 712 -7.43 -8.47 -11.74
N HIS A 713 -6.21 -7.98 -11.53
CA HIS A 713 -5.90 -6.56 -11.57
C HIS A 713 -5.63 -6.13 -13.02
N LYS A 714 -6.32 -5.10 -13.48
CA LYS A 714 -6.09 -4.49 -14.80
C LYS A 714 -5.08 -3.37 -14.64
N PRO A 715 -3.95 -3.39 -15.36
CA PRO A 715 -2.88 -2.41 -15.21
C PRO A 715 -3.24 -1.11 -15.92
N LEU A 716 -4.08 -0.30 -15.26
CA LEU A 716 -4.48 1.04 -15.70
C LEU A 716 -3.96 2.07 -14.70
N ARG A 717 -3.44 3.19 -15.20
CA ARG A 717 -3.06 4.33 -14.36
C ARG A 717 -4.29 5.00 -13.76
N LEU A 718 -4.12 5.63 -12.59
CA LEU A 718 -5.21 6.19 -11.80
C LEU A 718 -5.98 7.27 -12.56
N SER A 719 -7.30 7.12 -12.65
CA SER A 719 -8.22 8.15 -13.12
C SER A 719 -8.92 8.79 -11.93
N VAL A 720 -8.65 10.05 -11.67
CA VAL A 720 -9.23 10.84 -10.59
C VAL A 720 -10.47 11.55 -11.10
N LEU A 721 -11.62 11.43 -10.42
CA LEU A 721 -12.85 12.19 -10.73
C LEU A 721 -13.21 13.05 -9.52
N ILE A 722 -13.28 14.36 -9.72
CA ILE A 722 -13.60 15.35 -8.68
C ILE A 722 -14.86 16.10 -9.05
N GLN A 723 -15.87 16.11 -8.18
CA GLN A 723 -17.03 16.97 -8.31
C GLN A 723 -16.80 18.30 -7.59
N ALA A 724 -16.37 19.30 -8.34
CA ALA A 724 -16.12 20.66 -7.87
C ALA A 724 -16.11 21.66 -9.03
N PRO A 725 -16.29 22.97 -8.77
CA PRO A 725 -16.09 23.99 -9.80
C PRO A 725 -14.71 23.88 -10.44
N LYS A 726 -14.66 23.82 -11.78
CA LYS A 726 -13.40 23.73 -12.55
C LYS A 726 -12.42 24.85 -12.19
N THR A 727 -12.95 26.06 -11.95
CA THR A 727 -12.13 27.22 -11.55
C THR A 727 -11.39 27.01 -10.23
N ARG A 728 -12.01 26.32 -9.26
CA ARG A 728 -11.36 25.96 -7.98
C ARG A 728 -10.19 25.01 -8.21
N ILE A 729 -10.41 23.96 -8.99
CA ILE A 729 -9.38 22.97 -9.30
C ILE A 729 -8.23 23.65 -10.09
N ALA A 730 -8.53 24.46 -11.07
CA ALA A 730 -7.51 25.21 -11.84
C ALA A 730 -6.67 26.12 -10.92
N LYS A 731 -7.29 26.78 -9.92
CA LYS A 731 -6.59 27.58 -8.91
C LYS A 731 -5.63 26.71 -8.09
N ILE A 732 -6.10 25.58 -7.57
CA ILE A 732 -5.27 24.65 -6.77
C ILE A 732 -4.08 24.16 -7.59
N LEU A 733 -4.30 23.75 -8.83
CA LEU A 733 -3.22 23.27 -9.71
C LEU A 733 -2.19 24.37 -10.02
N SER A 734 -2.64 25.61 -10.23
CA SER A 734 -1.72 26.73 -10.50
C SER A 734 -0.83 27.08 -9.29
N GLN A 735 -1.23 26.71 -8.08
CA GLN A 735 -0.51 26.97 -6.84
C GLN A 735 0.34 25.78 -6.38
N ASN A 736 0.19 24.60 -7.03
CA ASN A 736 0.81 23.34 -6.60
C ASN A 736 1.56 22.67 -7.77
N GLU A 737 2.83 22.99 -7.91
CA GLU A 737 3.69 22.48 -8.99
C GLU A 737 3.77 20.93 -9.01
N ASN A 738 3.85 20.29 -7.85
CA ASN A 738 3.91 18.84 -7.77
C ASN A 738 2.64 18.17 -8.33
N LEU A 739 1.45 18.74 -8.04
CA LEU A 739 0.18 18.23 -8.55
C LEU A 739 0.09 18.46 -10.07
N SER A 740 0.49 19.64 -10.54
CA SER A 740 0.52 19.95 -11.97
C SER A 740 1.50 19.05 -12.72
N SER A 741 2.66 18.77 -12.14
CA SER A 741 3.65 17.86 -12.72
C SER A 741 3.13 16.43 -12.85
N LEU A 742 2.45 15.89 -11.84
CA LEU A 742 1.82 14.56 -11.91
C LEU A 742 0.86 14.44 -13.09
N LEU A 743 0.07 15.48 -13.35
CA LEU A 743 -0.91 15.51 -14.42
C LEU A 743 -0.28 15.78 -15.79
N ASN A 744 0.59 16.79 -15.89
CA ASN A 744 1.27 17.16 -17.13
C ASN A 744 2.20 16.05 -17.64
N ASN A 745 2.76 15.28 -16.71
CA ASN A 745 3.63 14.13 -16.98
C ASN A 745 2.86 12.81 -17.18
N GLU A 746 1.54 12.88 -17.20
CA GLU A 746 0.65 11.71 -17.42
C GLU A 746 0.87 10.53 -16.45
N TRP A 747 1.23 10.81 -15.18
CA TRP A 747 1.26 9.77 -14.14
C TRP A 747 -0.13 9.39 -13.66
N ILE A 748 -1.07 10.32 -13.69
CA ILE A 748 -2.49 10.13 -13.37
C ILE A 748 -3.34 10.97 -14.35
N TYR A 749 -4.63 10.67 -14.40
CA TYR A 749 -5.62 11.43 -15.15
C TYR A 749 -6.58 12.15 -14.23
N LEU A 750 -7.02 13.36 -14.61
CA LEU A 750 -8.01 14.12 -13.85
C LEU A 750 -9.25 14.39 -14.70
N LEU A 751 -10.40 13.99 -14.16
CA LEU A 751 -11.74 14.27 -14.66
C LEU A 751 -12.43 15.21 -13.66
N VAL A 752 -12.99 16.29 -14.15
CA VAL A 752 -13.72 17.27 -13.34
C VAL A 752 -15.18 17.26 -13.74
N MET A 753 -16.05 16.90 -12.82
CA MET A 753 -17.49 17.07 -12.95
C MET A 753 -17.86 18.45 -12.38
N ASP A 754 -18.12 19.42 -13.26
CA ASP A 754 -18.33 20.81 -12.85
C ASP A 754 -19.81 21.08 -12.50
N PRO A 755 -20.15 21.22 -11.20
CA PRO A 755 -21.54 21.45 -10.80
C PRO A 755 -22.04 22.84 -11.18
N THR A 756 -21.17 23.76 -11.55
CA THR A 756 -21.54 25.10 -12.03
C THR A 756 -21.79 25.13 -13.55
N ASP A 757 -21.39 24.06 -14.25
CA ASP A 757 -21.60 23.85 -15.68
C ASP A 757 -22.44 22.57 -15.91
N SER A 758 -23.60 22.49 -15.25
CA SER A 758 -24.57 21.39 -15.38
C SER A 758 -23.97 19.98 -15.19
N ASN A 759 -22.97 19.84 -14.33
CA ASN A 759 -22.18 18.62 -14.12
C ASN A 759 -21.50 18.09 -15.40
N THR A 760 -21.18 18.99 -16.35
CA THR A 760 -20.36 18.62 -17.51
C THR A 760 -19.04 18.04 -17.04
N ILE A 761 -18.63 16.91 -17.63
CA ILE A 761 -17.36 16.26 -17.24
C ILE A 761 -16.29 16.62 -18.26
N LYS A 762 -15.20 17.17 -17.73
CA LYS A 762 -14.03 17.58 -18.53
C LYS A 762 -12.78 16.84 -18.04
N ARG A 763 -11.99 16.33 -18.98
CA ARG A 763 -10.68 15.74 -18.73
C ARG A 763 -9.59 16.83 -18.83
N TYR A 764 -8.75 16.91 -17.82
CA TYR A 764 -7.55 17.74 -17.86
C TYR A 764 -6.60 17.23 -18.93
N GLN A 765 -6.13 18.16 -19.74
CA GLN A 765 -5.04 17.96 -20.66
C GLN A 765 -3.82 18.75 -20.16
N LYS A 766 -2.70 18.60 -20.80
CA LYS A 766 -1.50 19.32 -20.43
C LYS A 766 -1.73 20.85 -20.44
N ASP A 767 -1.02 21.57 -19.57
CA ASP A 767 -0.96 23.02 -19.52
C ASP A 767 -2.34 23.73 -19.36
N MET A 768 -3.19 23.18 -18.49
CA MET A 768 -4.54 23.72 -18.15
C MET A 768 -5.57 23.66 -19.28
N GLU A 769 -5.32 22.89 -20.32
CA GLU A 769 -6.33 22.60 -21.32
C GLU A 769 -7.35 21.56 -20.84
N TRP A 770 -8.58 21.62 -21.37
CA TRP A 770 -9.67 20.75 -20.95
C TRP A 770 -10.45 20.22 -22.13
N GLU A 771 -10.69 18.93 -22.17
CA GLU A 771 -11.49 18.24 -23.17
C GLU A 771 -12.78 17.70 -22.53
N THR A 772 -13.92 17.89 -23.20
CA THR A 772 -15.20 17.30 -22.73
C THR A 772 -15.19 15.81 -22.99
N VAL A 773 -15.55 15.02 -21.98
CA VAL A 773 -15.65 13.55 -22.05
C VAL A 773 -17.10 13.14 -22.08
N GLU A 774 -17.48 12.42 -23.14
CA GLU A 774 -18.81 11.81 -23.23
C GLU A 774 -18.79 10.42 -22.60
N GLY A 775 -19.80 10.15 -21.77
CA GLY A 775 -19.95 8.85 -21.13
C GLY A 775 -20.55 7.81 -22.11
N LYS A 776 -20.04 6.57 -22.01
CA LYS A 776 -20.67 5.40 -22.64
C LYS A 776 -21.52 4.65 -21.63
N SER A 777 -22.82 4.49 -21.90
CA SER A 777 -23.65 3.62 -21.07
C SER A 777 -23.24 2.16 -21.29
N ASN A 778 -22.97 1.45 -20.18
CA ASN A 778 -22.71 0.00 -20.21
C ASN A 778 -23.98 -0.76 -20.60
N VAL A 779 -24.09 -1.21 -21.83
CA VAL A 779 -25.16 -2.09 -22.31
C VAL A 779 -25.05 -3.51 -21.71
N ASN A 780 -23.92 -3.88 -21.05
CA ASN A 780 -23.61 -5.25 -20.65
C ASN A 780 -23.33 -5.48 -19.15
N SER A 781 -23.75 -4.60 -18.22
CA SER A 781 -23.42 -4.78 -16.78
C SER A 781 -24.21 -5.86 -16.03
N HIS A 782 -25.12 -6.59 -16.68
CA HIS A 782 -25.96 -7.62 -16.01
C HIS A 782 -25.67 -9.09 -16.37
N THR A 783 -24.65 -9.41 -17.15
CA THR A 783 -24.52 -10.78 -17.70
C THR A 783 -23.28 -11.57 -17.26
N HIS A 784 -22.38 -11.07 -16.40
CA HIS A 784 -21.16 -11.81 -16.01
C HIS A 784 -21.08 -12.18 -14.52
N LEU A 785 -22.19 -12.72 -13.96
CA LEU A 785 -22.13 -13.46 -12.69
C LEU A 785 -22.66 -14.89 -12.87
N LYS A 786 -22.20 -15.60 -13.90
CA LYS A 786 -22.27 -17.07 -13.97
C LYS A 786 -21.02 -17.61 -14.65
N THR A 787 -20.33 -18.44 -13.91
CA THR A 787 -19.12 -19.24 -14.26
C THR A 787 -17.80 -18.56 -13.89
N THR A 788 -16.95 -19.08 -13.10
CA THR A 788 -16.43 -20.40 -12.80
C THR A 788 -15.50 -20.28 -11.58
N ILE A 789 -15.66 -21.16 -10.62
CA ILE A 789 -14.73 -21.45 -9.52
C ILE A 789 -13.64 -22.37 -10.04
#